data_22d3538b782b0c22462cf189f284f6cf
#
_entry.id   22d3538b782b0c22462cf189f284f6cf
#
_cell.length_a   1.000
_cell.length_b   1.000
_cell.length_c   1.000
_cell.angle_alpha   90.00
_cell.angle_beta   90.00
_cell.angle_gamma   90.00
#
_symmetry.space_group_name_H-M   'P 1'
#
loop_
_entity.id
_entity.type
_entity.pdbx_description
1 polymer ?
#
loop_
_entity_poly.entity_id
_entity_poly.type
_entity_poly.pdbx_seq_one_letter_code
_entity_poly.pdbx_strand_id
1 'polypeptide(L)'
;MKDNLVIVESPAKAKTIEKFLGDDYKVLSSYGHIRDLKKRSFSVDEKTFAPQYEVPSDKQKVVAQLKSQADQARMVWLASDEDREGEAISWHLYEVLGLKPENTRRIVFHEITKPAILDAIEHPRQIDLNLVNAQQARRVLDRIVGFKLSPVLWRKVKPSLSAGRVQSVAVRLIVEREREIQNFKCEENYRVTALFLNADGSEVKAVLGRRFATIDEAKAFLESVKDSKFTVQDIQTKPLKRTPAPPFTTSTLQQEAAHKLGFTVAQTMMIAQHLYESGRITYMRTDSVNLSKLCLGASKTVITEQMGKDYVKTRQYHTSSKGAQEAHEAIRPTYMDQQTIEGNQQERRLYDLIWKRTIASQMADAELEHTNVTISINGKEETFVAEGEVVKFDGFLRVYSDQNGDILLENEDNENLSTLPVMKVGEILNREQIVATQRFSQRPVRYNEASLVRKLEELGIGRPSTYATTITTIQQREYVEKGDKPGEEREYQTLTLKGDKLTQASHTTIVGQERGKLLPTDTGIVVNDFLIENFPEIMDYNFTADIEKEFDEIAEGKMAWDGVVKNFYQGFEPLVEKSVNTHTEHKVGERLLGKDPATGATVTVKIGRFGPVAQMGNNEDGQKPRFAQLNAGQKLETITLEEALELFQLPRKLGMYEGEPITIGAGKFGPYVSHKGSYVSIPKDIDPMEITFEQAVIMMHRKHQEEAERHLKTFAEDAELEVLNGRYGPYIAYKGDNYRLPKNMHERAKDLTYEECMEIINAQSEKPATRPVRRRFTRK
;
A
#
# COMPACT_ATOMS: atom_id res chain seq x y z
N MET A 1 46.34 2.08 15.46
CA MET A 1 45.10 1.25 15.46
C MET A 1 44.04 2.03 16.18
N LYS A 2 42.80 2.05 15.68
CA LYS A 2 41.70 2.71 16.38
C LYS A 2 41.25 1.80 17.54
N ASP A 3 41.19 2.34 18.74
CA ASP A 3 40.92 1.57 19.97
C ASP A 3 39.47 1.09 20.08
N ASN A 4 38.55 1.79 19.38
CA ASN A 4 37.13 1.56 19.45
C ASN A 4 36.55 1.16 18.07
N LEU A 5 35.78 0.07 18.05
CA LEU A 5 35.00 -0.36 16.89
C LEU A 5 33.50 -0.13 17.14
N VAL A 6 32.85 0.65 16.31
CA VAL A 6 31.39 0.82 16.32
C VAL A 6 30.79 0.03 15.18
N ILE A 7 29.79 -0.81 15.45
CA ILE A 7 29.07 -1.60 14.43
C ILE A 7 27.63 -1.15 14.34
N VAL A 8 27.22 -0.75 13.13
CA VAL A 8 25.87 -0.29 12.78
C VAL A 8 25.27 -1.18 11.68
N GLU A 9 23.97 -1.01 11.35
CA GLU A 9 23.32 -1.85 10.34
C GLU A 9 23.62 -1.44 8.90
N SER A 10 23.81 -0.14 8.64
CA SER A 10 23.93 0.35 7.25
C SER A 10 25.21 1.15 7.00
N PRO A 11 25.74 1.11 5.76
CA PRO A 11 26.91 1.91 5.40
C PRO A 11 26.65 3.43 5.46
N ALA A 12 25.43 3.87 5.19
CA ALA A 12 25.06 5.28 5.25
C ALA A 12 25.13 5.78 6.70
N LYS A 13 24.56 5.02 7.64
CA LYS A 13 24.63 5.28 9.08
C LYS A 13 26.07 5.28 9.57
N ALA A 14 26.90 4.31 9.13
CA ALA A 14 28.31 4.26 9.47
C ALA A 14 29.04 5.55 9.06
N LYS A 15 28.85 5.99 7.83
CA LYS A 15 29.47 7.21 7.29
C LYS A 15 29.04 8.49 8.04
N THR A 16 27.78 8.55 8.49
CA THR A 16 27.26 9.70 9.24
C THR A 16 27.85 9.74 10.65
N ILE A 17 27.86 8.60 11.36
CA ILE A 17 28.32 8.50 12.75
C ILE A 17 29.84 8.68 12.85
N GLU A 18 30.61 8.13 11.90
CA GLU A 18 32.08 8.24 11.90
C GLU A 18 32.55 9.71 11.90
N LYS A 19 31.81 10.62 11.24
CA LYS A 19 32.09 12.07 11.25
C LYS A 19 31.93 12.72 12.63
N PHE A 20 31.16 12.12 13.53
CA PHE A 20 30.90 12.69 14.85
C PHE A 20 31.87 12.20 15.93
N LEU A 21 32.42 10.97 15.77
CA LEU A 21 33.17 10.28 16.82
C LEU A 21 34.70 10.55 16.85
N GLY A 22 35.28 11.11 15.77
CA GLY A 22 36.70 11.39 15.71
C GLY A 22 37.58 10.16 15.44
N ASP A 23 38.94 10.36 15.57
CA ASP A 23 39.94 9.43 15.06
C ASP A 23 40.12 8.15 15.88
N ASP A 24 39.67 8.11 17.13
CA ASP A 24 39.79 6.95 18.03
C ASP A 24 38.77 5.86 17.73
N TYR A 25 37.76 6.18 16.90
CA TYR A 25 36.68 5.29 16.56
C TYR A 25 36.75 4.85 15.10
N LYS A 26 36.48 3.56 14.85
CA LYS A 26 36.25 2.99 13.53
C LYS A 26 34.80 2.57 13.45
N VAL A 27 34.04 3.04 12.44
CA VAL A 27 32.65 2.68 12.27
C VAL A 27 32.49 1.76 11.07
N LEU A 28 31.90 0.60 11.27
CA LEU A 28 31.64 -0.42 10.24
C LEU A 28 30.17 -0.80 10.20
N SER A 29 29.73 -1.34 9.06
CA SER A 29 28.36 -1.81 8.87
C SER A 29 28.29 -3.34 8.82
N SER A 30 27.26 -3.91 9.45
CA SER A 30 26.87 -5.32 9.30
C SER A 30 26.03 -5.59 8.05
N TYR A 31 25.57 -4.53 7.36
CA TYR A 31 24.61 -4.63 6.25
C TYR A 31 23.32 -5.34 6.64
N GLY A 32 22.78 -5.03 7.83
CA GLY A 32 21.59 -5.63 8.42
C GLY A 32 21.90 -6.93 9.18
N HIS A 33 20.95 -7.85 9.22
CA HIS A 33 21.12 -9.15 9.89
C HIS A 33 22.27 -9.95 9.30
N ILE A 34 23.15 -10.48 10.18
CA ILE A 34 24.26 -11.34 9.80
C ILE A 34 23.97 -12.83 10.02
N ARG A 35 22.90 -13.15 10.76
CA ARG A 35 22.49 -14.50 11.12
C ARG A 35 20.97 -14.60 11.01
N ASP A 36 20.45 -15.73 10.50
CA ASP A 36 19.01 -15.99 10.42
C ASP A 36 18.75 -17.50 10.58
N LEU A 37 17.47 -17.86 10.74
CA LEU A 37 17.03 -19.26 10.71
C LEU A 37 17.41 -19.92 9.38
N LYS A 38 17.84 -21.16 9.38
CA LYS A 38 18.20 -21.90 8.16
C LYS A 38 17.09 -21.84 7.13
N LYS A 39 17.40 -21.46 5.89
CA LYS A 39 16.39 -21.16 4.85
C LYS A 39 15.61 -22.38 4.37
N ARG A 40 16.22 -23.57 4.33
CA ARG A 40 15.67 -24.78 3.70
C ARG A 40 15.15 -25.82 4.68
N SER A 41 15.16 -25.55 5.97
CA SER A 41 14.70 -26.47 7.02
C SER A 41 13.72 -25.76 7.95
N PHE A 42 12.99 -26.51 8.74
CA PHE A 42 12.09 -25.98 9.76
C PHE A 42 12.85 -25.08 10.76
N SER A 43 14.08 -25.48 11.12
CA SER A 43 15.03 -24.69 11.93
C SER A 43 14.53 -24.30 13.33
N VAL A 44 13.55 -25.01 13.84
CA VAL A 44 13.02 -24.86 15.20
C VAL A 44 12.91 -26.25 15.79
N ASP A 45 13.38 -26.44 17.00
CA ASP A 45 13.20 -27.70 17.72
C ASP A 45 11.75 -27.82 18.19
N GLU A 46 11.05 -28.89 17.83
CA GLU A 46 9.62 -29.05 18.13
C GLU A 46 9.29 -29.25 19.62
N LYS A 47 10.29 -29.56 20.45
CA LYS A 47 10.09 -29.78 21.89
C LYS A 47 10.45 -28.57 22.73
N THR A 48 11.56 -27.95 22.39
CA THR A 48 12.11 -26.79 23.13
C THR A 48 11.83 -25.44 22.46
N PHE A 49 11.37 -25.47 21.22
CA PHE A 49 11.21 -24.29 20.34
C PHE A 49 12.50 -23.51 20.07
N ALA A 50 13.65 -24.07 20.44
CA ALA A 50 14.94 -23.43 20.24
C ALA A 50 15.23 -23.22 18.74
N PRO A 51 15.53 -21.99 18.31
CA PRO A 51 15.83 -21.68 16.93
C PRO A 51 17.23 -22.15 16.54
N GLN A 52 17.37 -22.69 15.33
CA GLN A 52 18.64 -23.04 14.72
C GLN A 52 19.06 -21.97 13.73
N TYR A 53 20.02 -21.13 14.16
CA TYR A 53 20.53 -20.04 13.35
C TYR A 53 21.72 -20.46 12.49
N GLU A 54 21.89 -19.82 11.34
CA GLU A 54 23.07 -19.91 10.48
C GLU A 54 23.50 -18.52 9.98
N VAL A 55 24.78 -18.38 9.67
CA VAL A 55 25.29 -17.23 8.93
C VAL A 55 25.11 -17.50 7.42
N PRO A 56 24.27 -16.72 6.71
CA PRO A 56 24.06 -16.90 5.27
C PRO A 56 25.37 -16.75 4.48
N SER A 57 25.51 -17.50 3.38
CA SER A 57 26.74 -17.52 2.58
C SER A 57 27.17 -16.14 2.06
N ASP A 58 26.22 -15.29 1.74
CA ASP A 58 26.43 -13.91 1.31
C ASP A 58 26.93 -12.99 2.44
N LYS A 59 26.78 -13.38 3.70
CA LYS A 59 27.22 -12.62 4.88
C LYS A 59 28.57 -13.07 5.43
N GLN A 60 29.09 -14.23 5.03
CA GLN A 60 30.34 -14.77 5.58
C GLN A 60 31.53 -13.83 5.46
N LYS A 61 31.66 -13.10 4.34
CA LYS A 61 32.74 -12.12 4.13
C LYS A 61 32.64 -10.94 5.10
N VAL A 62 31.43 -10.44 5.31
CA VAL A 62 31.16 -9.33 6.24
C VAL A 62 31.47 -9.74 7.66
N VAL A 63 31.02 -10.95 8.07
CA VAL A 63 31.30 -11.50 9.39
C VAL A 63 32.79 -11.67 9.61
N ALA A 64 33.55 -12.24 8.65
CA ALA A 64 34.98 -12.39 8.74
C ALA A 64 35.72 -11.05 8.91
N GLN A 65 35.29 -10.03 8.15
CA GLN A 65 35.83 -8.66 8.25
C GLN A 65 35.52 -8.06 9.64
N LEU A 66 34.29 -8.13 10.10
CA LEU A 66 33.90 -7.60 11.41
C LEU A 66 34.64 -8.31 12.54
N LYS A 67 34.79 -9.64 12.48
CA LYS A 67 35.52 -10.41 13.47
C LYS A 67 36.99 -10.00 13.54
N SER A 68 37.68 -9.90 12.39
CA SER A 68 39.07 -9.47 12.35
C SER A 68 39.27 -8.06 12.94
N GLN A 69 38.28 -7.16 12.79
CA GLN A 69 38.36 -5.82 13.37
C GLN A 69 37.97 -5.80 14.85
N ALA A 70 37.03 -6.64 15.28
CA ALA A 70 36.65 -6.78 16.68
C ALA A 70 37.78 -7.37 17.52
N ASP A 71 38.53 -8.36 16.97
CA ASP A 71 39.68 -8.96 17.63
C ASP A 71 40.86 -7.96 17.85
N GLN A 72 40.91 -6.88 17.06
CA GLN A 72 41.93 -5.83 17.15
C GLN A 72 41.49 -4.63 17.99
N ALA A 73 40.20 -4.50 18.26
CA ALA A 73 39.64 -3.39 19.02
C ALA A 73 39.71 -3.63 20.53
N ARG A 74 39.98 -2.60 21.31
CA ARG A 74 39.90 -2.65 22.77
C ARG A 74 38.43 -2.72 23.24
N MET A 75 37.56 -1.97 22.57
CA MET A 75 36.14 -1.89 22.88
C MET A 75 35.31 -1.99 21.60
N VAL A 76 34.21 -2.79 21.65
CA VAL A 76 33.23 -2.92 20.57
C VAL A 76 31.92 -2.30 21.02
N TRP A 77 31.42 -1.38 20.19
CA TRP A 77 30.18 -0.66 20.43
C TRP A 77 29.12 -1.14 19.44
N LEU A 78 28.05 -1.74 19.94
CA LEU A 78 26.92 -2.19 19.11
C LEU A 78 25.88 -1.05 19.04
N ALA A 79 25.74 -0.48 17.86
CA ALA A 79 24.98 0.76 17.61
C ALA A 79 23.86 0.57 16.58
N SER A 80 23.18 -0.60 16.64
CA SER A 80 21.97 -0.87 15.84
C SER A 80 20.79 -0.06 16.34
N ASP A 81 19.73 0.02 15.52
CA ASP A 81 18.51 0.77 15.83
C ASP A 81 17.89 0.36 17.17
N GLU A 82 17.06 1.24 17.73
CA GLU A 82 16.46 1.04 19.05
C GLU A 82 15.11 0.28 18.96
N ASP A 83 14.97 -0.62 18.02
CA ASP A 83 13.83 -1.52 17.97
C ASP A 83 14.25 -2.97 18.24
N ARG A 84 13.26 -3.88 18.32
CA ARG A 84 13.50 -5.31 18.55
C ARG A 84 14.40 -5.93 17.49
N GLU A 85 14.31 -5.47 16.25
CA GLU A 85 15.13 -5.98 15.14
C GLU A 85 16.59 -5.54 15.33
N GLY A 86 16.83 -4.26 15.69
CA GLY A 86 18.17 -3.76 15.99
C GLY A 86 18.77 -4.44 17.21
N GLU A 87 18.00 -4.70 18.26
CA GLU A 87 18.47 -5.42 19.45
C GLU A 87 18.87 -6.87 19.09
N ALA A 88 18.07 -7.55 18.27
CA ALA A 88 18.41 -8.88 17.77
C ALA A 88 19.67 -8.86 16.88
N ILE A 89 19.87 -7.83 16.04
CA ILE A 89 21.09 -7.66 15.25
C ILE A 89 22.30 -7.54 16.18
N SER A 90 22.23 -6.70 17.23
CA SER A 90 23.28 -6.51 18.21
C SER A 90 23.60 -7.84 18.94
N TRP A 91 22.58 -8.58 19.35
CA TRP A 91 22.76 -9.89 19.99
C TRP A 91 23.38 -10.91 19.03
N HIS A 92 22.96 -10.97 17.78
CA HIS A 92 23.56 -11.84 16.78
C HIS A 92 25.02 -11.49 16.49
N LEU A 93 25.37 -10.21 16.46
CA LEU A 93 26.77 -9.77 16.37
C LEU A 93 27.59 -10.22 17.57
N TYR A 94 27.05 -10.00 18.77
CA TYR A 94 27.69 -10.42 20.02
C TYR A 94 28.04 -11.92 20.00
N GLU A 95 27.09 -12.78 19.65
CA GLU A 95 27.25 -14.23 19.58
C GLU A 95 28.23 -14.66 18.47
N VAL A 96 28.04 -14.18 17.23
CA VAL A 96 28.81 -14.63 16.06
C VAL A 96 30.26 -14.18 16.10
N LEU A 97 30.51 -12.97 16.60
CA LEU A 97 31.87 -12.43 16.73
C LEU A 97 32.59 -12.95 17.99
N GLY A 98 31.87 -13.64 18.92
CA GLY A 98 32.42 -14.14 20.17
C GLY A 98 32.86 -13.02 21.11
N LEU A 99 32.06 -11.93 21.17
CA LEU A 99 32.38 -10.77 22.01
C LEU A 99 32.21 -11.11 23.50
N LYS A 100 32.88 -10.34 24.36
CA LYS A 100 32.82 -10.53 25.81
C LYS A 100 32.15 -9.32 26.49
N PRO A 101 31.47 -9.50 27.63
CA PRO A 101 30.80 -8.40 28.33
C PRO A 101 31.75 -7.25 28.71
N GLU A 102 33.01 -7.60 29.02
CA GLU A 102 34.01 -6.61 29.46
C GLU A 102 34.38 -5.62 28.37
N ASN A 103 34.42 -6.08 27.10
CA ASN A 103 34.82 -5.28 25.94
C ASN A 103 33.67 -4.93 25.00
N THR A 104 32.43 -5.08 25.43
CA THR A 104 31.25 -4.81 24.59
C THR A 104 30.31 -3.83 25.28
N ARG A 105 29.81 -2.87 24.52
CA ARG A 105 28.80 -1.89 24.97
C ARG A 105 27.71 -1.80 23.92
N ARG A 106 26.48 -1.65 24.36
CA ARG A 106 25.31 -1.34 23.53
C ARG A 106 24.97 0.14 23.67
N ILE A 107 24.86 0.86 22.57
CA ILE A 107 24.40 2.25 22.54
C ILE A 107 23.14 2.37 21.69
N VAL A 108 22.22 3.20 22.14
CA VAL A 108 20.92 3.47 21.49
C VAL A 108 20.73 4.98 21.36
N PHE A 109 20.07 5.38 20.29
CA PHE A 109 19.78 6.79 20.02
C PHE A 109 18.57 6.89 19.08
N HIS A 110 17.71 7.87 19.34
CA HIS A 110 16.49 8.13 18.55
C HIS A 110 16.78 8.96 17.29
N GLU A 111 17.94 9.64 17.24
CA GLU A 111 18.35 10.50 16.13
C GLU A 111 19.86 10.41 15.91
N ILE A 112 20.29 10.60 14.67
CA ILE A 112 21.71 10.57 14.32
C ILE A 112 22.24 12.01 14.26
N THR A 113 22.41 12.59 15.43
CA THR A 113 23.03 13.92 15.62
C THR A 113 24.29 13.77 16.48
N LYS A 114 25.23 14.73 16.35
CA LYS A 114 26.46 14.68 17.14
C LYS A 114 26.19 14.65 18.65
N PRO A 115 25.32 15.50 19.21
CA PRO A 115 25.01 15.45 20.65
C PRO A 115 24.42 14.10 21.08
N ALA A 116 23.44 13.53 20.32
CA ALA A 116 22.81 12.27 20.67
C ALA A 116 23.80 11.09 20.63
N ILE A 117 24.70 11.07 19.66
CA ILE A 117 25.72 10.03 19.54
C ILE A 117 26.75 10.11 20.68
N LEU A 118 27.19 11.32 21.05
CA LEU A 118 28.13 11.48 22.15
C LEU A 118 27.49 11.12 23.50
N ASP A 119 26.23 11.54 23.73
CA ASP A 119 25.49 11.17 24.92
C ASP A 119 25.31 9.63 25.03
N ALA A 120 24.99 8.97 23.91
CA ALA A 120 24.88 7.50 23.87
C ALA A 120 26.21 6.79 24.18
N ILE A 121 27.35 7.36 23.80
CA ILE A 121 28.68 6.83 24.16
C ILE A 121 28.97 7.02 25.63
N GLU A 122 28.53 8.12 26.23
CA GLU A 122 28.70 8.38 27.67
C GLU A 122 27.78 7.53 28.53
N HIS A 123 26.61 7.12 28.01
CA HIS A 123 25.59 6.36 28.72
C HIS A 123 25.28 5.01 28.04
N PRO A 124 26.27 4.11 27.91
CA PRO A 124 26.06 2.79 27.30
C PRO A 124 25.27 1.85 28.21
N ARG A 125 24.56 0.92 27.59
CA ARG A 125 23.87 -0.16 28.29
C ARG A 125 24.38 -1.54 27.86
N GLN A 126 23.80 -2.59 28.43
CA GLN A 126 23.93 -3.95 27.92
C GLN A 126 22.83 -4.27 26.89
N ILE A 127 23.00 -5.38 26.17
CA ILE A 127 21.94 -5.91 25.28
C ILE A 127 20.74 -6.28 26.14
N ASP A 128 19.56 -5.82 25.73
CA ASP A 128 18.29 -6.16 26.36
C ASP A 128 17.78 -7.50 25.83
N LEU A 129 17.94 -8.54 26.63
CA LEU A 129 17.51 -9.90 26.25
C LEU A 129 15.99 -10.05 26.15
N ASN A 130 15.19 -9.19 26.78
CA ASN A 130 13.74 -9.23 26.64
C ASN A 130 13.32 -8.77 25.24
N LEU A 131 13.93 -7.71 24.74
CA LEU A 131 13.73 -7.27 23.35
C LEU A 131 14.19 -8.33 22.34
N VAL A 132 15.33 -8.98 22.58
CA VAL A 132 15.82 -10.09 21.76
C VAL A 132 14.82 -11.24 21.78
N ASN A 133 14.33 -11.64 22.95
CA ASN A 133 13.37 -12.72 23.11
C ASN A 133 12.03 -12.41 22.42
N ALA A 134 11.57 -11.16 22.45
CA ALA A 134 10.36 -10.74 21.75
C ALA A 134 10.51 -10.87 20.22
N GLN A 135 11.66 -10.47 19.67
CA GLN A 135 11.97 -10.66 18.25
C GLN A 135 12.10 -12.15 17.91
N GLN A 136 12.76 -12.94 18.75
CA GLN A 136 12.94 -14.38 18.58
C GLN A 136 11.59 -15.10 18.61
N ALA A 137 10.71 -14.80 19.58
CA ALA A 137 9.35 -15.34 19.66
C ALA A 137 8.58 -15.12 18.36
N ARG A 138 8.57 -13.86 17.87
CA ARG A 138 7.95 -13.52 16.59
C ARG A 138 8.55 -14.33 15.44
N ARG A 139 9.89 -14.38 15.35
CA ARG A 139 10.58 -15.06 14.26
C ARG A 139 10.30 -16.56 14.24
N VAL A 140 10.28 -17.20 15.41
CA VAL A 140 9.98 -18.62 15.60
C VAL A 140 8.52 -18.91 15.26
N LEU A 141 7.58 -18.13 15.78
CA LEU A 141 6.15 -18.32 15.53
C LEU A 141 5.81 -18.14 14.05
N ASP A 142 6.31 -17.09 13.40
CA ASP A 142 6.10 -16.86 11.96
C ASP A 142 6.75 -17.99 11.12
N ARG A 143 7.87 -18.58 11.58
CA ARG A 143 8.49 -19.77 10.97
C ARG A 143 7.58 -20.98 11.08
N ILE A 144 7.03 -21.24 12.25
CA ILE A 144 6.10 -22.36 12.50
C ILE A 144 4.89 -22.24 11.57
N VAL A 145 4.21 -21.10 11.59
CA VAL A 145 3.03 -20.85 10.74
C VAL A 145 3.38 -21.05 9.26
N GLY A 146 4.42 -20.39 8.78
CA GLY A 146 4.81 -20.44 7.36
C GLY A 146 5.20 -21.83 6.89
N PHE A 147 5.96 -22.58 7.68
CA PHE A 147 6.45 -23.92 7.33
C PHE A 147 5.37 -25.00 7.42
N LYS A 148 4.44 -24.88 8.37
CA LYS A 148 3.37 -25.87 8.55
C LYS A 148 2.20 -25.63 7.61
N LEU A 149 1.77 -24.37 7.38
CA LEU A 149 0.63 -24.06 6.50
C LEU A 149 0.97 -24.14 5.01
N SER A 150 2.17 -23.74 4.60
CA SER A 150 2.50 -23.72 3.16
C SER A 150 2.38 -25.11 2.49
N PRO A 151 2.88 -26.21 3.07
CA PRO A 151 2.68 -27.55 2.51
C PRO A 151 1.21 -27.98 2.43
N VAL A 152 0.38 -27.56 3.40
CA VAL A 152 -1.08 -27.81 3.37
C VAL A 152 -1.69 -27.13 2.15
N LEU A 153 -1.39 -25.85 1.93
CA LEU A 153 -1.85 -25.11 0.75
C LEU A 153 -1.35 -25.73 -0.56
N TRP A 154 -0.13 -26.29 -0.59
CA TRP A 154 0.41 -26.93 -1.79
C TRP A 154 -0.36 -28.20 -2.16
N ARG A 155 -0.80 -28.96 -1.16
CA ARG A 155 -1.59 -30.18 -1.37
C ARG A 155 -3.03 -29.88 -1.73
N LYS A 156 -3.64 -28.90 -1.04
CA LYS A 156 -5.08 -28.65 -1.11
C LYS A 156 -5.48 -27.66 -2.21
N VAL A 157 -4.65 -26.67 -2.48
CA VAL A 157 -4.94 -25.60 -3.46
C VAL A 157 -4.00 -25.71 -4.66
N LYS A 158 -2.77 -25.19 -4.58
CA LYS A 158 -1.75 -25.30 -5.63
C LYS A 158 -0.33 -25.15 -5.08
N PRO A 159 0.70 -25.67 -5.78
CA PRO A 159 2.10 -25.47 -5.39
C PRO A 159 2.51 -24.00 -5.32
N SER A 160 3.54 -23.74 -4.50
CA SER A 160 4.18 -22.41 -4.33
C SER A 160 3.34 -21.34 -3.61
N LEU A 161 2.19 -21.70 -3.04
CA LEU A 161 1.47 -20.82 -2.14
C LEU A 161 2.14 -20.78 -0.76
N SER A 162 1.91 -19.71 -0.02
CA SER A 162 2.42 -19.58 1.33
C SER A 162 1.45 -18.79 2.20
N ALA A 163 1.33 -19.18 3.45
CA ALA A 163 0.54 -18.45 4.44
C ALA A 163 1.47 -17.83 5.50
N GLY A 164 0.97 -16.83 6.18
CA GLY A 164 1.62 -16.19 7.31
C GLY A 164 0.59 -15.43 8.12
N ARG A 165 0.74 -15.40 9.42
CA ARG A 165 -0.22 -14.88 10.38
C ARG A 165 -0.78 -13.49 10.00
N VAL A 166 0.07 -12.47 9.93
CA VAL A 166 -0.33 -11.10 9.59
C VAL A 166 -0.78 -10.96 8.14
N GLN A 167 -0.12 -11.65 7.21
CA GLN A 167 -0.39 -11.55 5.78
C GLN A 167 -1.75 -12.13 5.41
N SER A 168 -2.10 -13.29 5.97
CA SER A 168 -3.37 -13.94 5.66
C SER A 168 -4.55 -13.11 6.17
N VAL A 169 -4.41 -12.52 7.33
CA VAL A 169 -5.42 -11.61 7.92
C VAL A 169 -5.53 -10.30 7.11
N ALA A 170 -4.43 -9.77 6.59
CA ALA A 170 -4.48 -8.62 5.69
C ALA A 170 -5.22 -8.93 4.37
N VAL A 171 -5.02 -10.13 3.81
CA VAL A 171 -5.80 -10.60 2.64
C VAL A 171 -7.27 -10.74 2.99
N ARG A 172 -7.60 -11.28 4.17
CA ARG A 172 -8.97 -11.42 4.67
C ARG A 172 -9.71 -10.08 4.67
N LEU A 173 -9.10 -9.00 5.20
CA LEU A 173 -9.69 -7.66 5.20
C LEU A 173 -10.08 -7.20 3.79
N ILE A 174 -9.22 -7.47 2.81
CA ILE A 174 -9.44 -7.06 1.42
C ILE A 174 -10.57 -7.92 0.78
N VAL A 175 -10.59 -9.23 1.04
CA VAL A 175 -11.63 -10.14 0.54
C VAL A 175 -12.99 -9.80 1.14
N GLU A 176 -13.07 -9.59 2.46
CA GLU A 176 -14.30 -9.20 3.13
C GLU A 176 -14.84 -7.87 2.57
N ARG A 177 -13.98 -6.87 2.36
CA ARG A 177 -14.36 -5.60 1.75
C ARG A 177 -14.90 -5.79 0.33
N GLU A 178 -14.31 -6.63 -0.48
CA GLU A 178 -14.80 -6.92 -1.83
C GLU A 178 -16.20 -7.56 -1.78
N ARG A 179 -16.44 -8.48 -0.82
CA ARG A 179 -17.76 -9.12 -0.61
C ARG A 179 -18.80 -8.14 -0.07
N GLU A 180 -18.42 -7.23 0.84
CA GLU A 180 -19.29 -6.13 1.28
C GLU A 180 -19.76 -5.29 0.08
N ILE A 181 -18.84 -4.96 -0.84
CA ILE A 181 -19.16 -4.18 -2.05
C ILE A 181 -20.09 -4.96 -2.98
N GLN A 182 -19.85 -6.25 -3.19
CA GLN A 182 -20.67 -7.11 -4.06
C GLN A 182 -22.10 -7.30 -3.51
N ASN A 183 -22.23 -7.38 -2.19
CA ASN A 183 -23.50 -7.57 -1.52
C ASN A 183 -24.24 -6.26 -1.20
N PHE A 184 -23.63 -5.11 -1.54
CA PHE A 184 -24.18 -3.81 -1.21
C PHE A 184 -25.46 -3.54 -2.02
N LYS A 185 -26.52 -3.24 -1.30
CA LYS A 185 -27.81 -2.82 -1.89
C LYS A 185 -27.86 -1.30 -1.90
N CYS A 186 -27.95 -0.75 -3.10
CA CYS A 186 -28.07 0.68 -3.28
C CYS A 186 -29.49 1.14 -2.99
N GLU A 187 -29.64 2.08 -2.07
CA GLU A 187 -30.91 2.75 -1.76
C GLU A 187 -30.91 4.14 -2.40
N GLU A 188 -32.06 4.57 -2.87
CA GLU A 188 -32.23 5.89 -3.47
C GLU A 188 -33.09 6.80 -2.59
N ASN A 189 -32.83 8.09 -2.65
CA ASN A 189 -33.62 9.12 -2.03
C ASN A 189 -33.47 10.44 -2.81
N TYR A 190 -34.35 11.40 -2.53
CA TYR A 190 -34.31 12.73 -3.14
C TYR A 190 -33.92 13.75 -2.08
N ARG A 191 -32.77 14.41 -2.31
CA ARG A 191 -32.27 15.52 -1.50
C ARG A 191 -32.75 16.83 -2.15
N VAL A 192 -33.34 17.72 -1.35
CA VAL A 192 -33.83 19.00 -1.83
C VAL A 192 -32.88 20.10 -1.40
N THR A 193 -32.41 20.87 -2.37
CA THR A 193 -31.55 22.05 -2.19
C THR A 193 -32.26 23.28 -2.73
N ALA A 194 -32.04 24.42 -2.11
CA ALA A 194 -32.58 25.70 -2.57
C ALA A 194 -31.46 26.71 -2.75
N LEU A 195 -31.62 27.56 -3.77
CA LEU A 195 -30.87 28.76 -3.96
C LEU A 195 -31.79 29.94 -3.70
N PHE A 196 -31.50 30.71 -2.68
CA PHE A 196 -32.19 31.95 -2.36
C PHE A 196 -31.31 33.16 -2.63
N LEU A 197 -31.94 34.31 -2.78
CA LEU A 197 -31.30 35.63 -2.82
C LEU A 197 -31.75 36.42 -1.59
N ASN A 198 -30.81 36.98 -0.85
CA ASN A 198 -31.13 37.92 0.23
C ASN A 198 -31.50 39.32 -0.31
N ALA A 199 -31.75 40.26 0.58
CA ALA A 199 -32.14 41.63 0.21
C ALA A 199 -31.10 42.35 -0.66
N ASP A 200 -29.81 42.01 -0.53
CA ASP A 200 -28.71 42.59 -1.28
C ASP A 200 -28.44 41.85 -2.61
N GLY A 201 -29.21 40.80 -2.93
CA GLY A 201 -29.04 39.97 -4.11
C GLY A 201 -27.93 38.91 -3.99
N SER A 202 -27.37 38.70 -2.81
CA SER A 202 -26.37 37.68 -2.57
C SER A 202 -27.00 36.30 -2.46
N GLU A 203 -26.31 35.28 -3.00
CA GLU A 203 -26.77 33.89 -3.01
C GLU A 203 -26.67 33.22 -1.64
N VAL A 204 -27.74 32.52 -1.26
CA VAL A 204 -27.82 31.66 -0.06
C VAL A 204 -28.22 30.29 -0.50
N LYS A 205 -27.29 29.35 -0.40
CA LYS A 205 -27.54 27.90 -0.65
C LYS A 205 -28.03 27.24 0.63
N ALA A 206 -29.13 26.52 0.55
CA ALA A 206 -29.70 25.84 1.70
C ALA A 206 -30.20 24.44 1.34
N VAL A 207 -30.27 23.56 2.32
CA VAL A 207 -30.69 22.17 2.19
C VAL A 207 -31.93 21.96 3.04
N LEU A 208 -32.92 21.25 2.50
CA LEU A 208 -34.11 20.85 3.25
C LEU A 208 -33.72 19.79 4.30
N GLY A 209 -34.17 19.93 5.52
CA GLY A 209 -33.91 18.98 6.61
C GLY A 209 -34.54 17.59 6.41
N ARG A 210 -35.35 17.41 5.38
CA ARG A 210 -36.03 16.14 5.04
C ARG A 210 -35.58 15.64 3.67
N ARG A 211 -35.40 14.30 3.55
CA ARG A 211 -35.23 13.61 2.26
C ARG A 211 -36.54 12.88 1.92
N PHE A 212 -36.81 12.73 0.63
CA PHE A 212 -37.99 12.02 0.14
C PHE A 212 -37.57 10.66 -0.42
N ALA A 213 -38.43 9.64 -0.23
CA ALA A 213 -38.14 8.29 -0.71
C ALA A 213 -38.43 8.13 -2.21
N THR A 214 -39.40 8.89 -2.75
CA THR A 214 -39.81 8.78 -4.15
C THR A 214 -39.82 10.13 -4.86
N ILE A 215 -39.77 10.07 -6.19
CA ILE A 215 -39.85 11.28 -7.02
C ILE A 215 -41.19 11.99 -6.88
N ASP A 216 -42.27 11.21 -6.71
CA ASP A 216 -43.65 11.75 -6.57
C ASP A 216 -43.79 12.55 -5.26
N GLU A 217 -43.22 12.04 -4.15
CA GLU A 217 -43.16 12.79 -2.89
C GLU A 217 -42.41 14.09 -3.03
N ALA A 218 -41.22 14.05 -3.67
CA ALA A 218 -40.42 15.23 -3.93
C ALA A 218 -41.14 16.24 -4.83
N LYS A 219 -41.84 15.74 -5.86
CA LYS A 219 -42.66 16.55 -6.76
C LYS A 219 -43.78 17.25 -6.02
N ALA A 220 -44.57 16.48 -5.23
CA ALA A 220 -45.67 17.03 -4.43
C ALA A 220 -45.19 18.10 -3.44
N PHE A 221 -44.01 17.89 -2.83
CA PHE A 221 -43.42 18.91 -1.98
C PHE A 221 -43.08 20.19 -2.80
N LEU A 222 -42.37 20.08 -3.92
CA LEU A 222 -42.00 21.21 -4.74
C LEU A 222 -43.22 22.01 -5.23
N GLU A 223 -44.28 21.31 -5.62
CA GLU A 223 -45.54 21.93 -6.00
C GLU A 223 -46.21 22.67 -4.84
N SER A 224 -46.14 22.13 -3.64
CA SER A 224 -46.73 22.70 -2.43
C SER A 224 -46.04 23.93 -1.89
N VAL A 225 -44.76 24.16 -2.27
CA VAL A 225 -43.96 25.32 -1.84
C VAL A 225 -43.84 26.43 -2.93
N LYS A 226 -44.56 26.23 -4.04
CA LYS A 226 -44.52 27.14 -5.20
C LYS A 226 -44.80 28.57 -4.84
N ASP A 227 -45.84 28.80 -4.03
CA ASP A 227 -46.29 30.13 -3.62
C ASP A 227 -45.86 30.48 -2.18
N SER A 228 -44.98 29.66 -1.57
CA SER A 228 -44.54 29.88 -0.20
C SER A 228 -43.57 31.03 -0.07
N LYS A 229 -43.62 31.73 1.06
CA LYS A 229 -42.62 32.70 1.48
C LYS A 229 -41.55 31.99 2.32
N PHE A 230 -40.31 32.36 2.11
CA PHE A 230 -39.14 31.83 2.80
C PHE A 230 -38.59 32.94 3.72
N THR A 231 -38.57 32.66 5.02
CA THR A 231 -38.18 33.68 6.00
C THR A 231 -37.05 33.13 6.86
N VAL A 232 -36.03 33.90 7.10
CA VAL A 232 -34.98 33.59 8.07
C VAL A 232 -35.60 33.51 9.45
N GLN A 233 -35.73 32.29 9.97
CA GLN A 233 -36.38 32.04 11.29
C GLN A 233 -35.39 32.19 12.44
N ASP A 234 -34.17 31.70 12.26
CA ASP A 234 -33.14 31.71 13.27
C ASP A 234 -31.75 31.76 12.66
N ILE A 235 -30.81 32.39 13.35
CA ILE A 235 -29.39 32.44 12.96
C ILE A 235 -28.57 32.09 14.21
N GLN A 236 -27.93 30.94 14.15
CA GLN A 236 -27.06 30.48 15.25
C GLN A 236 -25.61 30.49 14.78
N THR A 237 -24.82 31.34 15.41
CA THR A 237 -23.37 31.36 15.20
C THR A 237 -22.68 30.76 16.41
N LYS A 238 -21.85 29.72 16.17
CA LYS A 238 -21.12 29.05 17.23
C LYS A 238 -19.62 29.09 16.91
N PRO A 239 -18.78 29.41 17.91
CA PRO A 239 -17.35 29.28 17.74
C PRO A 239 -16.97 27.81 17.57
N LEU A 240 -16.17 27.51 16.56
CA LEU A 240 -15.61 26.20 16.26
C LEU A 240 -14.09 26.31 16.39
N LYS A 241 -13.48 25.38 17.13
CA LYS A 241 -12.03 25.27 17.21
C LYS A 241 -11.57 24.00 16.51
N ARG A 242 -10.64 24.12 15.58
CA ARG A 242 -9.94 22.99 15.00
C ARG A 242 -8.55 22.89 15.62
N THR A 243 -8.22 21.72 16.18
CA THR A 243 -6.92 21.43 16.78
C THR A 243 -6.00 20.74 15.78
N PRO A 244 -4.70 21.03 15.81
CA PRO A 244 -3.76 20.32 14.93
C PRO A 244 -3.64 18.85 15.35
N ALA A 245 -3.43 18.00 14.34
CA ALA A 245 -3.14 16.60 14.58
C ALA A 245 -1.75 16.41 15.23
N PRO A 246 -1.53 15.28 15.96
CA PRO A 246 -0.25 14.95 16.58
C PRO A 246 0.89 14.85 15.56
N PRO A 247 2.16 14.91 16.01
CA PRO A 247 3.31 14.54 15.19
C PRO A 247 3.17 13.14 14.61
N PHE A 248 3.93 12.84 13.58
CA PHE A 248 3.80 11.58 12.85
C PHE A 248 4.27 10.36 13.65
N THR A 249 3.45 9.31 13.62
CA THR A 249 3.87 7.92 13.79
C THR A 249 4.22 7.32 12.43
N THR A 250 4.75 6.10 12.38
CA THR A 250 4.99 5.37 11.13
C THR A 250 3.71 5.24 10.29
N SER A 251 2.61 4.86 10.92
CA SER A 251 1.33 4.66 10.27
C SER A 251 0.78 5.97 9.69
N THR A 252 0.73 7.03 10.49
CA THR A 252 0.20 8.32 10.04
C THR A 252 1.07 8.98 8.97
N LEU A 253 2.41 8.79 9.04
CA LEU A 253 3.31 9.24 7.97
C LEU A 253 3.03 8.51 6.64
N GLN A 254 2.84 7.20 6.68
CA GLN A 254 2.51 6.39 5.50
C GLN A 254 1.19 6.83 4.88
N GLN A 255 0.17 7.10 5.69
CA GLN A 255 -1.14 7.57 5.26
C GLN A 255 -1.07 8.95 4.58
N GLU A 256 -0.46 9.92 5.25
CA GLU A 256 -0.34 11.28 4.74
C GLU A 256 0.57 11.38 3.51
N ALA A 257 1.67 10.63 3.47
CA ALA A 257 2.56 10.59 2.32
C ALA A 257 1.88 9.96 1.09
N ALA A 258 1.07 8.93 1.29
CA ALA A 258 0.28 8.35 0.20
C ALA A 258 -0.74 9.36 -0.33
N HIS A 259 -1.39 10.08 0.56
CA HIS A 259 -2.43 11.05 0.23
C HIS A 259 -1.86 12.32 -0.44
N LYS A 260 -0.95 13.02 0.25
CA LYS A 260 -0.45 14.33 -0.19
C LYS A 260 0.67 14.26 -1.22
N LEU A 261 1.47 13.18 -1.20
CA LEU A 261 2.64 13.03 -2.07
C LEU A 261 2.45 11.98 -3.16
N GLY A 262 1.44 11.10 -3.04
CA GLY A 262 1.23 9.96 -3.95
C GLY A 262 2.27 8.86 -3.78
N PHE A 263 2.95 8.77 -2.64
CA PHE A 263 3.96 7.75 -2.38
C PHE A 263 3.31 6.43 -1.95
N THR A 264 3.88 5.31 -2.38
CA THR A 264 3.52 4.01 -1.82
C THR A 264 4.04 3.89 -0.39
N VAL A 265 3.43 3.00 0.40
CA VAL A 265 3.87 2.72 1.77
C VAL A 265 5.35 2.29 1.81
N ALA A 266 5.77 1.42 0.91
CA ALA A 266 7.16 0.97 0.79
C ALA A 266 8.11 2.11 0.39
N GLN A 267 7.70 2.97 -0.54
CA GLN A 267 8.48 4.14 -0.96
C GLN A 267 8.66 5.13 0.18
N THR A 268 7.60 5.41 0.94
CA THR A 268 7.64 6.29 2.12
C THR A 268 8.67 5.79 3.12
N MET A 269 8.65 4.49 3.45
CA MET A 269 9.61 3.92 4.41
C MET A 269 11.05 3.93 3.90
N MET A 270 11.26 3.69 2.61
CA MET A 270 12.60 3.77 2.01
C MET A 270 13.18 5.19 2.09
N ILE A 271 12.36 6.21 1.79
CA ILE A 271 12.81 7.61 1.86
C ILE A 271 13.02 8.03 3.32
N ALA A 272 12.12 7.66 4.23
CA ALA A 272 12.26 7.94 5.65
C ALA A 272 13.51 7.31 6.25
N GLN A 273 13.86 6.08 5.84
CA GLN A 273 15.10 5.41 6.22
C GLN A 273 16.33 6.25 5.80
N HIS A 274 16.36 6.74 4.55
CA HIS A 274 17.46 7.60 4.07
C HIS A 274 17.56 8.92 4.85
N LEU A 275 16.41 9.55 5.16
CA LEU A 275 16.39 10.78 5.96
C LEU A 275 16.90 10.55 7.38
N TYR A 276 16.53 9.44 8.02
CA TYR A 276 17.05 9.04 9.33
C TYR A 276 18.55 8.76 9.29
N GLU A 277 19.02 7.91 8.38
CA GLU A 277 20.44 7.54 8.25
C GLU A 277 21.34 8.73 7.93
N SER A 278 20.80 9.76 7.27
CA SER A 278 21.49 11.03 7.01
C SER A 278 21.37 12.05 8.16
N GLY A 279 20.71 11.69 9.26
CA GLY A 279 20.54 12.54 10.44
C GLY A 279 19.58 13.70 10.25
N ARG A 280 18.58 13.57 9.36
CA ARG A 280 17.61 14.64 9.07
C ARG A 280 16.32 14.53 9.88
N ILE A 281 15.92 13.31 10.22
CA ILE A 281 14.73 13.03 11.05
C ILE A 281 15.07 12.04 12.16
N THR A 282 14.20 11.96 13.15
CA THR A 282 14.21 10.92 14.18
C THR A 282 13.89 9.54 13.58
N TYR A 283 14.05 8.50 14.38
CA TYR A 283 13.79 7.12 13.95
C TYR A 283 12.35 6.95 13.42
N MET A 284 12.24 6.40 12.22
CA MET A 284 10.98 6.37 11.46
C MET A 284 10.05 5.20 11.80
N ARG A 285 10.48 4.21 12.59
CA ARG A 285 9.64 3.09 13.03
C ARG A 285 9.20 3.32 14.46
N THR A 286 8.17 4.12 14.63
CA THR A 286 7.62 4.48 15.94
C THR A 286 6.10 4.57 15.90
N ASP A 287 5.47 4.21 16.96
CA ASP A 287 4.05 4.43 17.25
C ASP A 287 3.86 5.58 18.26
N SER A 288 4.94 6.20 18.70
CA SER A 288 4.93 7.33 19.64
C SER A 288 4.58 8.63 18.93
N VAL A 289 3.83 9.48 19.62
CA VAL A 289 3.55 10.87 19.26
C VAL A 289 4.25 11.88 20.19
N ASN A 290 5.13 11.39 21.07
CA ASN A 290 5.84 12.22 22.03
C ASN A 290 6.93 13.07 21.35
N LEU A 291 7.17 14.27 21.85
CA LEU A 291 8.28 15.12 21.43
C LEU A 291 9.19 15.42 22.62
N SER A 292 10.50 15.43 22.39
CA SER A 292 11.48 15.82 23.41
C SER A 292 11.34 17.29 23.79
N LYS A 293 11.79 17.65 25.00
CA LYS A 293 11.81 19.02 25.47
C LYS A 293 12.62 19.95 24.56
N LEU A 294 13.68 19.43 23.95
CA LEU A 294 14.50 20.18 22.98
C LEU A 294 13.68 20.52 21.73
N CYS A 295 12.97 19.55 21.18
CA CYS A 295 12.11 19.75 20.02
C CYS A 295 10.97 20.76 20.33
N LEU A 296 10.33 20.64 21.48
CA LEU A 296 9.29 21.57 21.91
C LEU A 296 9.83 23.02 22.01
N GLY A 297 11.00 23.18 22.60
CA GLY A 297 11.67 24.47 22.73
C GLY A 297 12.06 25.08 21.36
N ALA A 298 12.69 24.27 20.50
CA ALA A 298 13.07 24.70 19.15
C ALA A 298 11.85 25.06 18.28
N SER A 299 10.78 24.25 18.33
CA SER A 299 9.53 24.53 17.62
C SER A 299 8.90 25.85 18.07
N LYS A 300 8.87 26.12 19.38
CA LYS A 300 8.38 27.38 19.93
C LYS A 300 9.20 28.57 19.39
N THR A 301 10.51 28.47 19.34
CA THR A 301 11.39 29.52 18.79
C THR A 301 11.07 29.78 17.32
N VAL A 302 11.05 28.74 16.51
CA VAL A 302 10.77 28.85 15.06
C VAL A 302 9.40 29.46 14.80
N ILE A 303 8.34 29.02 15.50
CA ILE A 303 6.99 29.57 15.34
C ILE A 303 6.96 31.05 15.74
N THR A 304 7.61 31.40 16.88
CA THR A 304 7.65 32.78 17.35
C THR A 304 8.34 33.72 16.36
N GLU A 305 9.47 33.29 15.79
CA GLU A 305 10.27 34.09 14.84
C GLU A 305 9.59 34.22 13.48
N GLN A 306 8.97 33.17 12.97
CA GLN A 306 8.40 33.19 11.62
C GLN A 306 6.95 33.68 11.55
N MET A 307 6.16 33.49 12.61
CA MET A 307 4.71 33.72 12.59
C MET A 307 4.21 34.61 13.71
N GLY A 308 4.97 34.73 14.80
CA GLY A 308 4.59 35.51 15.97
C GLY A 308 4.13 34.67 17.15
N LYS A 309 4.06 35.31 18.33
CA LYS A 309 3.75 34.65 19.61
C LYS A 309 2.33 34.09 19.66
N ASP A 310 1.39 34.70 18.98
CA ASP A 310 -0.03 34.31 18.99
C ASP A 310 -0.24 32.93 18.31
N TYR A 311 0.68 32.53 17.44
CA TYR A 311 0.65 31.22 16.79
C TYR A 311 1.26 30.10 17.63
N VAL A 312 1.84 30.38 18.79
CA VAL A 312 2.49 29.38 19.64
C VAL A 312 1.49 28.77 20.61
N LYS A 313 1.34 27.45 20.57
CA LYS A 313 0.66 26.67 21.63
C LYS A 313 1.39 25.34 21.79
N THR A 314 2.37 25.33 22.68
CA THR A 314 3.12 24.11 22.98
C THR A 314 2.23 23.04 23.56
N ARG A 315 2.26 21.82 22.98
CA ARG A 315 1.50 20.64 23.40
C ARG A 315 2.42 19.47 23.61
N GLN A 316 2.23 18.75 24.69
CA GLN A 316 2.78 17.41 24.87
C GLN A 316 1.68 16.42 24.54
N TYR A 317 1.87 15.66 23.47
CA TYR A 317 1.00 14.55 23.11
C TYR A 317 1.42 13.30 23.87
N HIS A 318 0.46 12.46 24.19
CA HIS A 318 0.70 11.18 24.85
C HIS A 318 0.15 10.07 23.95
N THR A 319 0.91 9.01 23.83
CA THR A 319 0.51 7.83 23.04
C THR A 319 -0.58 7.09 23.81
N SER A 320 -1.71 6.83 23.14
CA SER A 320 -2.86 6.13 23.73
C SER A 320 -2.78 4.60 23.60
N SER A 321 -1.88 4.08 22.78
CA SER A 321 -1.73 2.64 22.56
C SER A 321 -1.09 1.98 23.79
N LYS A 322 -1.82 1.05 24.42
CA LYS A 322 -1.27 0.16 25.46
C LYS A 322 -0.22 -0.74 24.80
N GLY A 323 1.05 -0.56 25.11
CA GLY A 323 2.17 -1.30 24.50
C GLY A 323 3.05 -0.46 23.57
N ALA A 324 2.75 0.85 23.43
CA ALA A 324 3.71 1.77 22.81
C ALA A 324 4.98 1.81 23.66
N GLN A 325 6.13 1.72 23.01
CA GLN A 325 7.41 1.93 23.67
C GLN A 325 7.49 3.42 24.02
N GLU A 326 7.12 3.80 25.24
CA GLU A 326 7.05 5.20 25.72
C GLU A 326 8.39 5.95 25.59
N ALA A 327 9.48 5.24 25.45
CA ALA A 327 10.82 5.80 25.27
C ALA A 327 11.06 6.42 23.90
N HIS A 328 10.25 6.10 22.89
CA HIS A 328 10.44 6.58 21.53
C HIS A 328 9.83 7.97 21.33
N GLU A 329 10.48 8.79 20.50
CA GLU A 329 9.91 10.03 19.98
C GLU A 329 9.06 9.78 18.72
N ALA A 330 8.20 10.75 18.39
CA ALA A 330 7.53 10.84 17.10
C ALA A 330 8.53 11.06 15.96
N ILE A 331 8.10 10.83 14.73
CA ILE A 331 8.88 11.17 13.53
C ILE A 331 8.87 12.69 13.36
N ARG A 332 10.03 13.30 13.52
CA ARG A 332 10.22 14.75 13.44
C ARG A 332 11.58 15.12 12.83
N PRO A 333 11.78 16.35 12.33
CA PRO A 333 13.10 16.85 11.99
C PRO A 333 14.04 16.83 13.20
N THR A 334 15.32 16.54 12.97
CA THR A 334 16.36 16.64 14.01
C THR A 334 16.66 18.10 14.38
N TYR A 335 16.59 18.98 13.40
CA TYR A 335 16.82 20.42 13.54
C TYR A 335 15.59 21.18 13.03
N MET A 336 14.84 21.79 13.95
CA MET A 336 13.57 22.46 13.64
C MET A 336 13.74 23.78 12.87
N ASP A 337 14.90 24.42 12.99
CA ASP A 337 15.30 25.62 12.24
C ASP A 337 15.59 25.34 10.75
N GLN A 338 15.82 24.09 10.38
CA GLN A 338 16.02 23.67 9.00
C GLN A 338 14.69 23.31 8.34
N GLN A 339 14.03 24.29 7.74
CA GLN A 339 12.77 24.06 7.01
C GLN A 339 12.96 23.23 5.74
N THR A 340 14.12 23.28 5.12
CA THR A 340 14.45 22.56 3.88
C THR A 340 15.79 21.82 4.03
N ILE A 341 15.95 20.77 3.23
CA ILE A 341 17.18 19.97 3.20
C ILE A 341 17.74 19.84 1.80
N GLU A 342 19.04 19.56 1.71
CA GLU A 342 19.65 19.07 0.48
C GLU A 342 19.27 17.58 0.30
N GLY A 343 18.96 17.20 -0.95
CA GLY A 343 18.56 15.84 -1.28
C GLY A 343 17.81 15.78 -2.61
N ASN A 344 17.36 14.60 -2.98
CA ASN A 344 16.51 14.44 -4.16
C ASN A 344 15.10 15.02 -3.92
N GLN A 345 14.33 15.15 -4.97
CA GLN A 345 12.98 15.76 -4.89
C GLN A 345 12.05 14.98 -3.92
N GLN A 346 12.14 13.65 -3.88
CA GLN A 346 11.29 12.83 -3.01
C GLN A 346 11.66 13.00 -1.53
N GLU A 347 12.96 13.05 -1.23
CA GLU A 347 13.45 13.32 0.13
C GLU A 347 13.01 14.69 0.62
N ARG A 348 13.15 15.73 -0.21
CA ARG A 348 12.71 17.10 0.15
C ARG A 348 11.21 17.16 0.40
N ARG A 349 10.39 16.50 -0.43
CA ARG A 349 8.92 16.48 -0.26
C ARG A 349 8.49 15.76 1.00
N LEU A 350 9.11 14.63 1.33
CA LEU A 350 8.78 13.89 2.55
C LEU A 350 9.23 14.64 3.80
N TYR A 351 10.43 15.25 3.76
CA TYR A 351 10.94 16.07 4.85
C TYR A 351 10.06 17.30 5.11
N ASP A 352 9.64 18.02 4.07
CA ASP A 352 8.73 19.17 4.17
C ASP A 352 7.40 18.76 4.82
N LEU A 353 6.85 17.61 4.45
CA LEU A 353 5.64 17.07 5.08
C LEU A 353 5.84 16.82 6.58
N ILE A 354 6.96 16.20 6.96
CA ILE A 354 7.30 15.91 8.37
C ILE A 354 7.51 17.20 9.15
N TRP A 355 8.25 18.16 8.57
CA TRP A 355 8.52 19.46 9.19
C TRP A 355 7.22 20.23 9.45
N LYS A 356 6.38 20.37 8.43
CA LYS A 356 5.09 21.06 8.52
C LYS A 356 4.18 20.44 9.58
N ARG A 357 4.09 19.11 9.62
CA ARG A 357 3.27 18.41 10.61
C ARG A 357 3.77 18.65 12.03
N THR A 358 5.09 18.58 12.23
CA THR A 358 5.71 18.82 13.55
C THR A 358 5.47 20.24 14.02
N ILE A 359 5.71 21.25 13.19
CA ILE A 359 5.46 22.66 13.50
C ILE A 359 3.97 22.89 13.77
N ALA A 360 3.08 22.43 12.89
CA ALA A 360 1.64 22.58 13.06
C ALA A 360 1.13 21.99 14.39
N SER A 361 1.68 20.87 14.83
CA SER A 361 1.32 20.25 16.10
C SER A 361 1.58 21.14 17.32
N GLN A 362 2.52 22.09 17.20
CA GLN A 362 2.93 23.03 18.26
C GLN A 362 2.35 24.45 18.06
N MET A 363 1.48 24.62 17.04
CA MET A 363 0.81 25.91 16.76
C MET A 363 -0.54 26.02 17.45
N ALA A 364 -1.04 27.25 17.56
CA ALA A 364 -2.37 27.54 18.07
C ALA A 364 -3.46 26.88 17.25
N ASP A 365 -4.59 26.60 17.88
CA ASP A 365 -5.79 26.10 17.22
C ASP A 365 -6.26 27.11 16.17
N ALA A 366 -6.87 26.62 15.10
CA ALA A 366 -7.63 27.49 14.22
C ALA A 366 -9.00 27.79 14.86
N GLU A 367 -9.39 29.07 14.84
CA GLU A 367 -10.67 29.52 15.34
C GLU A 367 -11.57 29.91 14.16
N LEU A 368 -12.71 29.24 14.08
CA LEU A 368 -13.71 29.42 13.05
C LEU A 368 -15.04 29.84 13.71
N GLU A 369 -15.85 30.51 12.94
CA GLU A 369 -17.27 30.66 13.24
C GLU A 369 -18.09 29.81 12.31
N HIS A 370 -18.87 28.90 12.86
CA HIS A 370 -19.84 28.10 12.11
C HIS A 370 -21.23 28.72 12.31
N THR A 371 -21.85 29.12 11.21
CA THR A 371 -23.16 29.77 11.22
C THR A 371 -24.19 28.85 10.56
N ASN A 372 -25.25 28.56 11.30
CA ASN A 372 -26.44 27.85 10.81
C ASN A 372 -27.59 28.84 10.71
N VAL A 373 -28.17 28.94 9.52
CA VAL A 373 -29.33 29.76 9.24
C VAL A 373 -30.52 28.86 8.96
N THR A 374 -31.52 28.89 9.82
CA THR A 374 -32.78 28.17 9.64
C THR A 374 -33.75 29.04 8.86
N ILE A 375 -34.25 28.55 7.75
CA ILE A 375 -35.18 29.27 6.86
C ILE A 375 -36.52 28.52 6.90
N SER A 376 -37.54 29.15 7.43
CA SER A 376 -38.89 28.63 7.48
C SER A 376 -39.61 28.76 6.17
N ILE A 377 -40.50 27.84 5.89
CA ILE A 377 -41.42 27.83 4.75
C ILE A 377 -42.81 28.14 5.27
N ASN A 378 -43.41 29.24 4.80
CA ASN A 378 -44.74 29.57 5.27
C ASN A 378 -45.76 28.47 5.03
N GLY A 379 -46.44 28.02 6.08
CA GLY A 379 -47.45 26.95 6.04
C GLY A 379 -46.92 25.53 6.03
N LYS A 380 -45.61 25.34 6.37
CA LYS A 380 -44.95 24.04 6.45
C LYS A 380 -44.17 23.89 7.76
N GLU A 381 -44.00 22.65 8.19
CA GLU A 381 -43.14 22.31 9.35
C GLU A 381 -41.68 22.14 8.92
N GLU A 382 -41.44 21.74 7.68
CA GLU A 382 -40.10 21.58 7.12
C GLU A 382 -39.37 22.93 7.01
N THR A 383 -38.08 22.91 7.23
CA THR A 383 -37.20 24.08 7.11
C THR A 383 -36.01 23.79 6.19
N PHE A 384 -35.52 24.83 5.55
CA PHE A 384 -34.19 24.81 4.91
C PHE A 384 -33.14 25.25 5.91
N VAL A 385 -31.95 24.66 5.80
CA VAL A 385 -30.78 25.03 6.60
C VAL A 385 -29.66 25.46 5.65
N ALA A 386 -29.13 26.66 5.85
CA ALA A 386 -27.91 27.14 5.19
C ALA A 386 -26.77 27.17 6.20
N GLU A 387 -25.63 26.58 5.82
CA GLU A 387 -24.45 26.47 6.68
C GLU A 387 -23.27 27.22 6.08
N GLY A 388 -22.53 27.91 6.93
CA GLY A 388 -21.32 28.62 6.52
C GLY A 388 -20.24 28.63 7.59
N GLU A 389 -19.00 28.65 7.14
CA GLU A 389 -17.84 28.76 8.03
C GLU A 389 -16.99 29.97 7.65
N VAL A 390 -16.53 30.72 8.65
CA VAL A 390 -15.60 31.84 8.48
C VAL A 390 -14.40 31.61 9.41
N VAL A 391 -13.20 31.64 8.84
CA VAL A 391 -11.95 31.54 9.60
C VAL A 391 -11.68 32.90 10.25
N LYS A 392 -11.68 32.96 11.58
CA LYS A 392 -11.33 34.16 12.36
C LYS A 392 -9.83 34.24 12.63
N PHE A 393 -9.24 33.09 12.96
CA PHE A 393 -7.81 32.93 13.17
C PHE A 393 -7.36 31.61 12.56
N ASP A 394 -6.43 31.68 11.62
CA ASP A 394 -5.98 30.50 10.85
C ASP A 394 -5.14 29.49 11.67
N GLY A 395 -4.46 29.95 12.75
CA GLY A 395 -3.69 29.09 13.63
C GLY A 395 -2.76 28.16 12.84
N PHE A 396 -2.81 26.84 13.13
CA PHE A 396 -1.98 25.84 12.47
C PHE A 396 -2.29 25.66 10.97
N LEU A 397 -3.49 26.04 10.52
CA LEU A 397 -3.89 25.92 9.11
C LEU A 397 -3.01 26.78 8.19
N ARG A 398 -2.32 27.76 8.74
CA ARG A 398 -1.33 28.58 7.99
C ARG A 398 -0.18 27.77 7.42
N VAL A 399 0.23 26.70 8.10
CA VAL A 399 1.35 25.82 7.71
C VAL A 399 0.88 24.49 7.19
N TYR A 400 -0.18 23.96 7.79
CA TYR A 400 -0.67 22.62 7.51
C TYR A 400 -2.17 22.66 7.25
N SER A 401 -2.54 22.80 5.99
CA SER A 401 -3.93 22.77 5.57
C SER A 401 -4.39 21.34 5.36
N ASP A 402 -5.46 20.97 6.02
CA ASP A 402 -6.14 19.68 5.84
C ASP A 402 -7.08 19.69 4.63
N GLN A 403 -7.07 20.74 3.79
CA GLN A 403 -8.00 20.92 2.67
C GLN A 403 -8.03 19.77 1.65
N ASN A 404 -7.15 18.76 1.78
CA ASN A 404 -7.19 17.52 1.01
C ASN A 404 -7.19 16.27 1.90
N GLY A 405 -7.40 16.41 3.22
CA GLY A 405 -7.15 15.36 4.20
C GLY A 405 -8.27 14.38 4.44
N ASP A 406 -9.49 14.76 4.26
CA ASP A 406 -10.62 13.87 4.50
C ASP A 406 -11.17 13.23 3.23
N ILE A 407 -10.36 12.37 2.61
CA ILE A 407 -10.85 11.35 1.66
C ILE A 407 -11.85 10.38 2.35
N LEU A 408 -12.04 10.49 3.63
CA LEU A 408 -12.93 9.58 4.35
C LEU A 408 -14.38 10.00 4.32
N LEU A 409 -14.65 11.23 3.94
CA LEU A 409 -16.00 11.72 3.79
C LEU A 409 -15.98 12.68 2.60
N GLU A 410 -16.18 12.16 1.40
CA GLU A 410 -17.09 12.82 0.48
C GLU A 410 -18.44 12.84 1.20
N ASN A 411 -18.50 13.56 2.31
CA ASN A 411 -19.75 13.87 2.95
C ASN A 411 -20.44 14.82 1.98
N GLU A 412 -21.56 14.37 1.46
CA GLU A 412 -22.51 15.20 0.70
C GLU A 412 -22.79 16.54 1.42
N ASP A 413 -22.47 16.62 2.72
CA ASP A 413 -22.68 17.80 3.56
C ASP A 413 -21.62 18.88 3.35
N ASN A 414 -20.39 18.56 2.93
CA ASN A 414 -19.36 19.57 2.65
C ASN A 414 -19.57 20.36 1.34
N GLU A 415 -20.38 19.87 0.41
CA GLU A 415 -20.75 20.61 -0.80
C GLU A 415 -21.53 21.90 -0.51
N ASN A 416 -22.07 22.06 0.70
CA ASN A 416 -22.95 23.16 1.09
C ASN A 416 -22.30 24.20 1.98
N LEU A 417 -21.08 23.97 2.47
CA LEU A 417 -20.33 24.97 3.24
C LEU A 417 -19.95 26.12 2.30
N SER A 418 -20.62 27.26 2.44
CA SER A 418 -20.36 28.47 1.66
C SER A 418 -20.09 29.65 2.61
N THR A 419 -19.47 30.70 2.08
CA THR A 419 -19.44 31.96 2.83
C THR A 419 -20.85 32.55 2.78
N LEU A 420 -21.56 32.54 3.92
CA LEU A 420 -22.89 33.10 4.00
C LEU A 420 -22.85 34.64 3.99
N PRO A 421 -23.74 35.29 3.24
CA PRO A 421 -23.92 36.73 3.36
C PRO A 421 -24.52 37.12 4.72
N VAL A 422 -24.41 38.41 5.04
CA VAL A 422 -25.03 38.90 6.27
C VAL A 422 -26.56 38.89 6.12
N MET A 423 -27.24 38.22 7.02
CA MET A 423 -28.69 38.07 7.04
C MET A 423 -29.25 38.50 8.44
N LYS A 424 -30.56 38.76 8.48
CA LYS A 424 -31.26 39.10 9.72
C LYS A 424 -32.44 38.18 9.95
N VAL A 425 -32.71 37.85 11.22
CA VAL A 425 -33.93 37.12 11.59
C VAL A 425 -35.15 37.92 11.15
N GLY A 426 -36.12 37.27 10.54
CA GLY A 426 -37.30 37.89 9.91
C GLY A 426 -37.10 38.36 8.48
N GLU A 427 -35.90 38.28 7.93
CA GLU A 427 -35.63 38.60 6.53
C GLU A 427 -36.33 37.62 5.59
N ILE A 428 -36.98 38.16 4.56
CA ILE A 428 -37.62 37.36 3.51
C ILE A 428 -36.58 37.13 2.41
N LEU A 429 -36.35 35.86 2.08
CA LEU A 429 -35.46 35.45 1.01
C LEU A 429 -36.24 35.19 -0.27
N ASN A 430 -35.71 35.71 -1.38
CA ASN A 430 -36.27 35.46 -2.70
C ASN A 430 -35.82 34.13 -3.26
N ARG A 431 -36.77 33.26 -3.62
CA ARG A 431 -36.45 31.96 -4.22
C ARG A 431 -35.97 32.14 -5.66
N GLU A 432 -34.74 31.82 -5.95
CA GLU A 432 -34.22 31.70 -7.32
C GLU A 432 -34.59 30.33 -7.90
N GLN A 433 -34.27 29.24 -7.17
CA GLN A 433 -34.65 27.86 -7.56
C GLN A 433 -34.64 26.93 -6.37
N ILE A 434 -35.45 25.85 -6.47
CA ILE A 434 -35.39 24.69 -5.57
C ILE A 434 -35.21 23.46 -6.46
N VAL A 435 -34.24 22.62 -6.10
CA VAL A 435 -33.91 21.40 -6.86
C VAL A 435 -33.98 20.19 -5.96
N ALA A 436 -34.82 19.22 -6.33
CA ALA A 436 -34.78 17.87 -5.74
C ALA A 436 -33.91 16.99 -6.64
N THR A 437 -32.81 16.49 -6.09
CA THR A 437 -31.83 15.65 -6.80
C THR A 437 -31.89 14.23 -6.24
N GLN A 438 -32.05 13.26 -7.13
CA GLN A 438 -31.94 11.84 -6.79
C GLN A 438 -30.52 11.55 -6.34
N ARG A 439 -30.39 10.95 -5.16
CA ARG A 439 -29.14 10.53 -4.54
C ARG A 439 -29.20 9.05 -4.22
N PHE A 440 -28.06 8.44 -4.26
CA PHE A 440 -27.89 6.99 -4.03
C PHE A 440 -26.97 6.76 -2.84
N SER A 441 -27.29 5.77 -2.02
CA SER A 441 -26.36 5.35 -0.97
C SER A 441 -25.04 4.89 -1.58
N GLN A 442 -23.95 5.26 -0.94
CA GLN A 442 -22.61 4.94 -1.44
C GLN A 442 -22.14 3.59 -0.92
N ARG A 443 -21.63 2.75 -1.81
CA ARG A 443 -21.01 1.49 -1.44
C ARG A 443 -19.72 1.73 -0.66
N PRO A 444 -19.27 0.80 0.21
CA PRO A 444 -17.98 0.88 0.85
C PRO A 444 -16.85 1.03 -0.18
N VAL A 445 -15.86 1.86 0.14
CA VAL A 445 -14.69 2.09 -0.72
C VAL A 445 -13.67 0.99 -0.51
N ARG A 446 -13.04 0.50 -1.59
CA ARG A 446 -11.94 -0.47 -1.49
C ARG A 446 -10.73 0.13 -0.79
N TYR A 447 -9.99 -0.72 -0.10
CA TYR A 447 -8.72 -0.30 0.50
C TYR A 447 -7.71 0.12 -0.58
N ASN A 448 -6.96 1.18 -0.29
CA ASN A 448 -5.64 1.42 -0.86
C ASN A 448 -4.57 1.03 0.18
N GLU A 449 -3.29 1.15 -0.14
CA GLU A 449 -2.22 0.80 0.81
C GLU A 449 -2.33 1.58 2.13
N ALA A 450 -2.63 2.88 2.07
CA ALA A 450 -2.73 3.75 3.24
C ALA A 450 -3.93 3.40 4.14
N SER A 451 -5.11 3.23 3.55
CA SER A 451 -6.30 2.87 4.33
C SER A 451 -6.23 1.44 4.88
N LEU A 452 -5.49 0.53 4.24
CA LEU A 452 -5.18 -0.79 4.79
C LEU A 452 -4.25 -0.68 5.99
N VAL A 453 -3.19 0.15 5.93
CA VAL A 453 -2.32 0.42 7.10
C VAL A 453 -3.14 0.93 8.27
N ARG A 454 -3.99 1.94 8.03
CA ARG A 454 -4.88 2.47 9.06
C ARG A 454 -5.75 1.38 9.68
N LYS A 455 -6.35 0.52 8.85
CA LYS A 455 -7.22 -0.55 9.35
C LYS A 455 -6.46 -1.61 10.15
N LEU A 456 -5.25 -1.97 9.74
CA LEU A 456 -4.38 -2.87 10.49
C LEU A 456 -3.99 -2.27 11.86
N GLU A 457 -3.65 -0.98 11.90
CA GLU A 457 -3.35 -0.26 13.14
C GLU A 457 -4.56 -0.22 14.09
N GLU A 458 -5.74 0.16 13.58
CA GLU A 458 -7.00 0.19 14.35
C GLU A 458 -7.32 -1.17 14.99
N LEU A 459 -7.01 -2.27 14.31
CA LEU A 459 -7.21 -3.63 14.78
C LEU A 459 -6.05 -4.16 15.64
N GLY A 460 -4.97 -3.41 15.82
CA GLY A 460 -3.77 -3.85 16.53
C GLY A 460 -2.95 -4.92 15.81
N ILE A 461 -3.17 -5.09 14.49
CA ILE A 461 -2.55 -6.12 13.65
C ILE A 461 -1.27 -5.59 13.03
N GLY A 462 -0.15 -6.21 13.34
CA GLY A 462 1.17 -5.74 12.90
C GLY A 462 1.74 -4.63 13.79
N ARG A 463 2.89 -4.10 13.40
CA ARG A 463 3.64 -3.04 14.08
C ARG A 463 4.33 -2.15 13.03
N PRO A 464 4.88 -1.00 13.41
CA PRO A 464 5.61 -0.10 12.50
C PRO A 464 6.60 -0.79 11.56
N SER A 465 7.28 -1.83 12.01
CA SER A 465 8.24 -2.62 11.22
C SER A 465 7.59 -3.54 10.17
N THR A 466 6.30 -3.86 10.28
CA THR A 466 5.64 -4.89 9.46
C THR A 466 4.59 -4.40 8.48
N TYR A 467 4.06 -3.19 8.62
CA TYR A 467 3.00 -2.69 7.71
C TYR A 467 3.45 -2.73 6.24
N ALA A 468 4.56 -2.07 5.93
CA ALA A 468 5.06 -1.99 4.56
C ALA A 468 5.43 -3.36 3.97
N THR A 469 6.07 -4.22 4.77
CA THR A 469 6.47 -5.57 4.34
C THR A 469 5.26 -6.47 4.10
N THR A 470 4.22 -6.39 4.92
CA THR A 470 2.98 -7.15 4.75
C THR A 470 2.30 -6.78 3.43
N ILE A 471 2.08 -5.47 3.19
CA ILE A 471 1.44 -4.98 1.96
C ILE A 471 2.23 -5.36 0.71
N THR A 472 3.55 -5.23 0.77
CA THR A 472 4.42 -5.64 -0.35
C THR A 472 4.34 -7.15 -0.59
N THR A 473 4.31 -7.95 0.48
CA THR A 473 4.33 -9.42 0.38
C THR A 473 3.03 -9.96 -0.20
N ILE A 474 1.85 -9.47 0.21
CA ILE A 474 0.56 -9.95 -0.33
C ILE A 474 0.42 -9.65 -1.82
N GLN A 475 1.01 -8.54 -2.30
CA GLN A 475 1.06 -8.19 -3.71
C GLN A 475 2.09 -9.06 -4.47
N GLN A 476 3.30 -9.26 -3.93
CA GLN A 476 4.33 -10.11 -4.55
C GLN A 476 3.93 -11.59 -4.65
N ARG A 477 3.07 -12.06 -3.75
CA ARG A 477 2.49 -13.41 -3.74
C ARG A 477 1.25 -13.53 -4.61
N GLU A 478 0.85 -12.45 -5.27
CA GLU A 478 -0.30 -12.41 -6.16
C GLU A 478 -1.62 -12.79 -5.45
N TYR A 479 -1.74 -12.54 -4.13
CA TYR A 479 -3.02 -12.68 -3.42
C TYR A 479 -3.88 -11.43 -3.58
N VAL A 480 -3.22 -10.31 -3.80
CA VAL A 480 -3.81 -9.00 -4.01
C VAL A 480 -3.08 -8.32 -5.16
N GLU A 481 -3.83 -7.65 -6.00
CA GLU A 481 -3.28 -6.79 -7.06
C GLU A 481 -3.71 -5.33 -6.85
N LYS A 482 -2.88 -4.42 -7.34
CA LYS A 482 -3.23 -3.00 -7.37
C LYS A 482 -3.86 -2.68 -8.71
N GLY A 483 -5.08 -2.14 -8.69
CA GLY A 483 -5.83 -1.88 -9.91
C GLY A 483 -6.72 -0.65 -9.80
N ASP A 484 -7.24 -0.25 -10.96
CA ASP A 484 -8.20 0.82 -11.13
C ASP A 484 -9.55 0.24 -11.58
N LYS A 485 -10.63 0.89 -11.19
CA LYS A 485 -11.98 0.59 -11.68
C LYS A 485 -12.51 1.81 -12.40
N PRO A 486 -12.97 1.68 -13.65
CA PRO A 486 -13.40 2.82 -14.46
C PRO A 486 -14.69 3.47 -13.95
N GLY A 487 -15.44 2.78 -13.08
CA GLY A 487 -16.80 3.19 -12.70
C GLY A 487 -17.84 2.77 -13.73
N GLU A 488 -19.09 3.02 -13.40
CA GLU A 488 -20.25 2.70 -14.22
C GLU A 488 -21.06 3.99 -14.42
N GLU A 489 -21.63 4.15 -15.62
CA GLU A 489 -22.56 5.25 -15.86
C GLU A 489 -23.88 4.95 -15.14
N ARG A 490 -24.37 5.96 -14.42
CA ARG A 490 -25.64 5.91 -13.72
C ARG A 490 -26.46 7.14 -14.04
N GLU A 491 -27.70 6.93 -14.44
CA GLU A 491 -28.68 7.99 -14.58
C GLU A 491 -29.22 8.40 -13.21
N TYR A 492 -29.46 9.68 -13.03
CA TYR A 492 -30.18 10.24 -11.89
C TYR A 492 -31.10 11.35 -12.34
N GLN A 493 -32.18 11.54 -11.61
CA GLN A 493 -33.22 12.51 -11.94
C GLN A 493 -33.12 13.75 -11.06
N THR A 494 -33.48 14.89 -11.66
CA THR A 494 -33.65 16.14 -10.96
C THR A 494 -35.02 16.74 -11.25
N LEU A 495 -35.62 17.32 -10.22
CA LEU A 495 -36.83 18.14 -10.33
C LEU A 495 -36.42 19.56 -9.95
N THR A 496 -36.58 20.51 -10.87
CA THR A 496 -36.22 21.92 -10.64
C THR A 496 -37.44 22.79 -10.67
N LEU A 497 -37.72 23.49 -9.58
CA LEU A 497 -38.71 24.53 -9.48
C LEU A 497 -38.01 25.90 -9.65
N LYS A 498 -38.24 26.56 -10.79
CA LYS A 498 -37.71 27.89 -11.08
C LYS A 498 -38.87 28.78 -11.51
N GLY A 499 -39.03 29.91 -10.80
CA GLY A 499 -40.30 30.68 -10.91
C GLY A 499 -41.49 29.76 -10.61
N ASP A 500 -42.48 29.75 -11.50
CA ASP A 500 -43.67 28.91 -11.37
C ASP A 500 -43.56 27.58 -12.14
N LYS A 501 -42.45 27.34 -12.80
CA LYS A 501 -42.26 26.17 -13.66
C LYS A 501 -41.51 25.09 -12.95
N LEU A 502 -42.13 23.90 -12.86
CA LEU A 502 -41.48 22.66 -12.43
C LEU A 502 -41.01 21.90 -13.68
N THR A 503 -39.71 21.57 -13.72
CA THR A 503 -39.10 20.81 -14.81
C THR A 503 -38.40 19.59 -14.26
N GLN A 504 -38.54 18.47 -14.98
CA GLN A 504 -37.83 17.23 -14.70
C GLN A 504 -36.76 17.01 -15.75
N ALA A 505 -35.57 16.62 -15.34
CA ALA A 505 -34.45 16.29 -16.21
C ALA A 505 -33.74 15.03 -15.74
N SER A 506 -33.22 14.25 -16.70
CA SER A 506 -32.34 13.12 -16.42
C SER A 506 -30.89 13.54 -16.74
N HIS A 507 -29.98 13.11 -15.88
CA HIS A 507 -28.55 13.37 -15.99
C HIS A 507 -27.78 12.06 -15.80
N THR A 508 -26.58 11.99 -16.37
CA THR A 508 -25.70 10.83 -16.21
C THR A 508 -24.47 11.23 -15.39
N THR A 509 -24.07 10.37 -14.46
CA THR A 509 -22.82 10.51 -13.68
C THR A 509 -22.06 9.19 -13.65
N ILE A 510 -20.75 9.25 -13.47
CA ILE A 510 -19.93 8.04 -13.28
C ILE A 510 -19.84 7.76 -11.80
N VAL A 511 -20.31 6.58 -11.39
CA VAL A 511 -20.27 6.14 -9.99
C VAL A 511 -19.28 5.00 -9.80
N GLY A 512 -18.68 4.92 -8.63
CA GLY A 512 -17.81 3.82 -8.27
C GLY A 512 -16.47 3.78 -9.00
N GLN A 513 -16.04 4.90 -9.61
CA GLN A 513 -14.69 5.03 -10.14
C GLN A 513 -13.67 5.00 -8.99
N GLU A 514 -12.67 4.14 -9.09
CA GLU A 514 -11.63 4.00 -8.08
C GLU A 514 -10.26 3.86 -8.74
N ARG A 515 -9.23 4.45 -8.13
CA ARG A 515 -7.85 4.39 -8.62
C ARG A 515 -6.90 3.86 -7.53
N GLY A 516 -5.93 3.05 -7.95
CA GLY A 516 -4.87 2.55 -7.07
C GLY A 516 -5.35 1.69 -5.91
N LYS A 517 -6.46 0.97 -6.07
CA LYS A 517 -7.07 0.14 -5.03
C LYS A 517 -6.47 -1.25 -4.99
N LEU A 518 -6.56 -1.87 -3.81
CA LEU A 518 -6.15 -3.25 -3.58
C LEU A 518 -7.35 -4.17 -3.86
N LEU A 519 -7.18 -5.02 -4.86
CA LEU A 519 -8.20 -5.96 -5.33
C LEU A 519 -7.75 -7.39 -4.99
N PRO A 520 -8.61 -8.22 -4.41
CA PRO A 520 -8.26 -9.63 -4.19
C PRO A 520 -8.23 -10.36 -5.53
N THR A 521 -7.24 -11.23 -5.71
CA THR A 521 -7.20 -12.18 -6.83
C THR A 521 -8.03 -13.43 -6.50
N ASP A 522 -8.42 -14.21 -7.50
CA ASP A 522 -9.09 -15.49 -7.25
C ASP A 522 -8.24 -16.42 -6.37
N THR A 523 -6.91 -16.41 -6.56
CA THR A 523 -5.99 -17.17 -5.70
C THR A 523 -6.08 -16.66 -4.25
N GLY A 524 -6.11 -15.36 -4.05
CA GLY A 524 -6.24 -14.76 -2.73
C GLY A 524 -7.56 -15.13 -2.05
N ILE A 525 -8.67 -15.10 -2.78
CA ILE A 525 -10.01 -15.47 -2.28
C ILE A 525 -10.03 -16.94 -1.87
N VAL A 526 -9.59 -17.86 -2.74
CA VAL A 526 -9.59 -19.31 -2.47
C VAL A 526 -8.71 -19.66 -1.28
N VAL A 527 -7.52 -19.05 -1.17
CA VAL A 527 -6.63 -19.26 -0.01
C VAL A 527 -7.24 -18.70 1.27
N ASN A 528 -7.86 -17.53 1.20
CA ASN A 528 -8.55 -16.92 2.33
C ASN A 528 -9.66 -17.84 2.87
N ASP A 529 -10.53 -18.34 2.00
CA ASP A 529 -11.66 -19.17 2.38
C ASP A 529 -11.19 -20.50 2.96
N PHE A 530 -10.21 -21.12 2.33
CA PHE A 530 -9.59 -22.34 2.86
C PHE A 530 -9.02 -22.14 4.27
N LEU A 531 -8.32 -21.00 4.49
CA LEU A 531 -7.74 -20.72 5.81
C LEU A 531 -8.81 -20.37 6.85
N ILE A 532 -9.87 -19.67 6.50
CA ILE A 532 -11.01 -19.40 7.41
C ILE A 532 -11.68 -20.70 7.83
N GLU A 533 -11.91 -21.61 6.89
CA GLU A 533 -12.58 -22.89 7.16
C GLU A 533 -11.75 -23.84 8.03
N ASN A 534 -10.43 -23.93 7.77
CA ASN A 534 -9.57 -24.94 8.39
C ASN A 534 -8.71 -24.41 9.55
N PHE A 535 -8.47 -23.10 9.61
CA PHE A 535 -7.61 -22.42 10.59
C PHE A 535 -8.26 -21.13 11.11
N PRO A 536 -9.50 -21.17 11.66
CA PRO A 536 -10.25 -19.98 12.02
C PRO A 536 -9.53 -19.11 13.05
N GLU A 537 -8.79 -19.68 13.99
CA GLU A 537 -8.05 -18.91 15.00
C GLU A 537 -6.95 -18.04 14.37
N ILE A 538 -6.17 -18.57 13.42
CA ILE A 538 -5.11 -17.80 12.74
C ILE A 538 -5.71 -16.66 11.91
N MET A 539 -6.91 -16.87 11.40
CA MET A 539 -7.61 -15.87 10.61
C MET A 539 -8.37 -14.85 11.45
N ASP A 540 -8.49 -15.07 12.77
CA ASP A 540 -9.15 -14.14 13.69
C ASP A 540 -8.31 -12.88 13.91
N TYR A 541 -8.97 -11.71 13.86
CA TYR A 541 -8.32 -10.42 14.02
C TYR A 541 -7.79 -10.23 15.45
N ASN A 542 -8.59 -10.61 16.44
CA ASN A 542 -8.22 -10.47 17.86
C ASN A 542 -7.04 -11.37 18.20
N PHE A 543 -7.05 -12.63 17.72
CA PHE A 543 -5.93 -13.54 17.93
C PHE A 543 -4.60 -12.93 17.46
N THR A 544 -4.57 -12.35 16.24
CA THR A 544 -3.35 -11.71 15.73
C THR A 544 -2.93 -10.52 16.56
N ALA A 545 -3.89 -9.71 17.02
CA ALA A 545 -3.62 -8.56 17.89
C ALA A 545 -3.12 -8.99 19.28
N ASP A 546 -3.68 -10.05 19.85
CA ASP A 546 -3.28 -10.58 21.16
C ASP A 546 -1.85 -11.16 21.12
N ILE A 547 -1.49 -11.89 20.07
CA ILE A 547 -0.11 -12.35 19.86
C ILE A 547 0.87 -11.18 19.75
N GLU A 548 0.51 -10.10 19.06
CA GLU A 548 1.37 -8.90 19.00
C GLU A 548 1.54 -8.26 20.39
N LYS A 549 0.48 -8.27 21.19
CA LYS A 549 0.52 -7.79 22.57
C LYS A 549 1.37 -8.70 23.48
N GLU A 550 1.28 -10.02 23.31
CA GLU A 550 2.14 -10.97 24.04
C GLU A 550 3.62 -10.72 23.71
N PHE A 551 3.96 -10.40 22.45
CA PHE A 551 5.32 -9.99 22.11
C PHE A 551 5.75 -8.68 22.77
N ASP A 552 4.81 -7.73 22.98
CA ASP A 552 5.11 -6.53 23.75
C ASP A 552 5.35 -6.85 25.24
N GLU A 553 4.57 -7.76 25.82
CA GLU A 553 4.74 -8.23 27.19
C GLU A 553 6.06 -9.02 27.40
N ILE A 554 6.51 -9.78 26.38
CA ILE A 554 7.85 -10.40 26.41
C ILE A 554 8.94 -9.31 26.39
N ALA A 555 8.80 -8.28 25.58
CA ALA A 555 9.75 -7.17 25.51
C ALA A 555 9.85 -6.39 26.83
N GLU A 556 8.77 -6.33 27.59
CA GLU A 556 8.72 -5.76 28.94
C GLU A 556 9.20 -6.72 30.05
N GLY A 557 9.57 -7.96 29.71
CA GLY A 557 10.01 -8.98 30.66
C GLY A 557 8.89 -9.60 31.50
N LYS A 558 7.63 -9.42 31.12
CA LYS A 558 6.45 -9.93 31.84
C LYS A 558 6.10 -11.37 31.48
N MET A 559 6.52 -11.83 30.32
CA MET A 559 6.23 -13.17 29.80
C MET A 559 7.48 -13.87 29.27
N ALA A 560 7.52 -15.19 29.38
CA ALA A 560 8.56 -16.02 28.78
C ALA A 560 8.22 -16.32 27.31
N TRP A 561 9.15 -16.09 26.41
CA TRP A 561 8.95 -16.22 24.96
C TRP A 561 8.60 -17.63 24.50
N ASP A 562 9.24 -18.65 25.09
CA ASP A 562 9.01 -20.06 24.78
C ASP A 562 7.64 -20.55 25.24
N GLY A 563 7.13 -19.99 26.33
CA GLY A 563 5.76 -20.23 26.81
C GLY A 563 4.70 -19.78 25.81
N VAL A 564 4.84 -18.58 25.26
CA VAL A 564 3.94 -18.05 24.22
C VAL A 564 3.95 -18.93 22.96
N VAL A 565 5.14 -19.29 22.48
CA VAL A 565 5.28 -20.16 21.30
C VAL A 565 4.70 -21.54 21.56
N LYS A 566 4.93 -22.12 22.75
CA LYS A 566 4.40 -23.43 23.14
C LYS A 566 2.86 -23.43 23.18
N ASN A 567 2.27 -22.44 23.81
CA ASN A 567 0.81 -22.33 23.89
C ASN A 567 0.19 -22.25 22.49
N PHE A 568 0.75 -21.43 21.64
CA PHE A 568 0.34 -21.33 20.24
C PHE A 568 0.45 -22.68 19.52
N TYR A 569 1.60 -23.36 19.61
CA TYR A 569 1.88 -24.60 18.89
C TYR A 569 0.92 -25.72 19.29
N GLN A 570 0.58 -25.83 20.58
CA GLN A 570 -0.35 -26.83 21.09
C GLN A 570 -1.76 -26.75 20.50
N GLY A 571 -2.25 -25.53 20.24
CA GLY A 571 -3.53 -25.33 19.56
C GLY A 571 -3.45 -25.51 18.04
N PHE A 572 -2.32 -25.12 17.46
CA PHE A 572 -2.13 -25.02 16.02
C PHE A 572 -1.80 -26.37 15.35
N GLU A 573 -0.88 -27.16 15.89
CA GLU A 573 -0.41 -28.41 15.27
C GLU A 573 -1.52 -29.44 15.04
N PRO A 574 -2.48 -29.68 15.95
CA PRO A 574 -3.60 -30.58 15.69
C PRO A 574 -4.48 -30.16 14.51
N LEU A 575 -4.65 -28.86 14.28
CA LEU A 575 -5.38 -28.34 13.14
C LEU A 575 -4.65 -28.61 11.82
N VAL A 576 -3.33 -28.45 11.82
CA VAL A 576 -2.48 -28.78 10.67
C VAL A 576 -2.58 -30.26 10.33
N GLU A 577 -2.42 -31.16 11.31
CA GLU A 577 -2.54 -32.61 11.14
C GLU A 577 -3.91 -33.03 10.62
N LYS A 578 -4.97 -32.47 11.21
CA LYS A 578 -6.35 -32.68 10.75
C LYS A 578 -6.52 -32.27 9.28
N SER A 579 -6.08 -31.06 8.92
CA SER A 579 -6.21 -30.55 7.56
C SER A 579 -5.39 -31.35 6.53
N VAL A 580 -4.21 -31.85 6.91
CA VAL A 580 -3.38 -32.72 6.06
C VAL A 580 -4.06 -34.06 5.79
N ASN A 581 -4.67 -34.65 6.81
CA ASN A 581 -5.26 -35.99 6.77
C ASN A 581 -6.68 -36.03 6.22
N THR A 582 -7.39 -34.91 6.17
CA THR A 582 -8.73 -34.83 5.58
C THR A 582 -8.63 -35.04 4.05
N HIS A 583 -9.24 -36.12 3.54
CA HIS A 583 -9.38 -36.33 2.10
C HIS A 583 -10.54 -35.47 1.57
N THR A 584 -10.26 -34.62 0.60
CA THR A 584 -11.26 -33.87 -0.16
C THR A 584 -11.38 -34.48 -1.56
N GLU A 585 -12.56 -34.87 -1.97
CA GLU A 585 -12.81 -35.42 -3.32
C GLU A 585 -12.54 -34.40 -4.43
N HIS A 586 -12.73 -33.12 -4.14
CA HIS A 586 -12.45 -31.99 -5.04
C HIS A 586 -11.35 -31.08 -4.46
N LYS A 587 -10.57 -30.47 -5.36
CA LYS A 587 -9.61 -29.45 -4.94
C LYS A 587 -10.36 -28.22 -4.44
N VAL A 588 -9.82 -27.59 -3.41
CA VAL A 588 -10.37 -26.35 -2.85
C VAL A 588 -10.45 -25.27 -3.93
N GLY A 589 -11.58 -24.58 -4.01
CA GLY A 589 -11.84 -23.56 -5.04
C GLY A 589 -12.28 -24.13 -6.39
N GLU A 590 -12.64 -25.41 -6.48
CA GLU A 590 -13.32 -25.97 -7.64
C GLU A 590 -14.84 -25.73 -7.52
N ARG A 591 -15.41 -25.07 -8.53
CA ARG A 591 -16.84 -24.78 -8.62
C ARG A 591 -17.41 -25.45 -9.85
N LEU A 592 -18.44 -26.29 -9.65
CA LEU A 592 -19.22 -26.87 -10.72
C LEU A 592 -20.16 -25.80 -11.31
N LEU A 593 -20.04 -25.53 -12.60
CA LEU A 593 -20.92 -24.61 -13.32
C LEU A 593 -22.15 -25.32 -13.92
N GLY A 594 -21.98 -26.54 -14.41
CA GLY A 594 -23.02 -27.29 -15.04
C GLY A 594 -22.48 -28.30 -16.06
N LYS A 595 -23.30 -28.64 -17.05
CA LYS A 595 -22.90 -29.50 -18.17
C LYS A 595 -23.03 -28.74 -19.49
N ASP A 596 -22.10 -28.99 -20.39
CA ASP A 596 -22.14 -28.46 -21.76
C ASP A 596 -23.40 -29.05 -22.48
N PRO A 597 -24.32 -28.23 -22.96
CA PRO A 597 -25.54 -28.69 -23.64
C PRO A 597 -25.23 -29.51 -24.92
N ALA A 598 -24.08 -29.27 -25.58
CA ALA A 598 -23.72 -29.92 -26.82
C ALA A 598 -23.08 -31.31 -26.63
N THR A 599 -22.24 -31.47 -25.60
CA THR A 599 -21.47 -32.70 -25.40
C THR A 599 -21.88 -33.48 -24.14
N GLY A 600 -22.64 -32.87 -23.22
CA GLY A 600 -22.98 -33.44 -21.91
C GLY A 600 -21.79 -33.44 -20.92
N ALA A 601 -20.62 -32.91 -21.32
CA ALA A 601 -19.44 -32.87 -20.48
C ALA A 601 -19.61 -31.91 -19.31
N THR A 602 -19.10 -32.30 -18.14
CA THR A 602 -19.12 -31.45 -16.95
C THR A 602 -18.17 -30.24 -17.10
N VAL A 603 -18.66 -29.06 -16.77
CA VAL A 603 -17.91 -27.83 -16.80
C VAL A 603 -17.68 -27.35 -15.36
N THR A 604 -16.40 -27.23 -14.98
CA THR A 604 -15.96 -26.72 -13.68
C THR A 604 -14.97 -25.58 -13.86
N VAL A 605 -14.89 -24.71 -12.86
CA VAL A 605 -13.83 -23.70 -12.77
C VAL A 605 -13.00 -23.93 -11.52
N LYS A 606 -11.69 -23.70 -11.63
CA LYS A 606 -10.73 -23.93 -10.53
C LYS A 606 -9.44 -23.15 -10.71
N ILE A 607 -8.64 -23.11 -9.65
CA ILE A 607 -7.28 -22.57 -9.73
C ILE A 607 -6.37 -23.59 -10.42
N GLY A 608 -5.92 -23.26 -11.63
CA GLY A 608 -4.89 -24.00 -12.37
C GLY A 608 -3.46 -23.56 -12.00
N ARG A 609 -2.48 -24.21 -12.63
CA ARG A 609 -1.06 -23.90 -12.41
C ARG A 609 -0.70 -22.44 -12.71
N PHE A 610 -1.36 -21.83 -13.69
CA PHE A 610 -1.06 -20.49 -14.18
C PHE A 610 -2.16 -19.46 -13.91
N GLY A 611 -3.11 -19.79 -13.02
CA GLY A 611 -4.24 -18.93 -12.68
C GLY A 611 -5.58 -19.66 -12.79
N PRO A 612 -6.70 -18.95 -12.69
CA PRO A 612 -8.03 -19.52 -12.78
C PRO A 612 -8.30 -20.09 -14.19
N VAL A 613 -8.89 -21.28 -14.24
CA VAL A 613 -9.19 -22.00 -15.49
C VAL A 613 -10.58 -22.60 -15.44
N ALA A 614 -11.26 -22.62 -16.58
CA ALA A 614 -12.41 -23.48 -16.82
C ALA A 614 -11.90 -24.86 -17.32
N GLN A 615 -12.52 -25.92 -16.85
CA GLN A 615 -12.29 -27.29 -17.29
C GLN A 615 -13.60 -27.87 -17.83
N MET A 616 -13.52 -28.48 -19.02
CA MET A 616 -14.62 -29.22 -19.63
C MET A 616 -14.25 -30.70 -19.68
N GLY A 617 -15.08 -31.55 -19.11
CA GLY A 617 -14.85 -33.00 -18.96
C GLY A 617 -13.95 -33.35 -17.78
N ASN A 618 -13.97 -34.59 -17.36
CA ASN A 618 -13.11 -35.16 -16.34
C ASN A 618 -12.41 -36.43 -16.87
N ASN A 619 -11.43 -36.95 -16.13
CA ASN A 619 -10.69 -38.17 -16.53
C ASN A 619 -11.56 -39.44 -16.45
N GLU A 620 -12.70 -39.40 -15.75
CA GLU A 620 -13.62 -40.54 -15.56
C GLU A 620 -14.48 -40.75 -16.81
N ASP A 621 -14.71 -39.72 -17.60
CA ASP A 621 -15.49 -39.75 -18.85
C ASP A 621 -14.70 -40.35 -20.04
N GLY A 622 -13.48 -40.85 -19.83
CA GLY A 622 -12.65 -41.47 -20.88
C GLY A 622 -12.12 -40.49 -21.96
N GLN A 623 -12.39 -39.21 -21.83
CA GLN A 623 -11.89 -38.15 -22.67
C GLN A 623 -10.91 -37.25 -21.90
N LYS A 624 -9.84 -36.82 -22.57
CA LYS A 624 -8.91 -35.85 -21.96
C LYS A 624 -9.64 -34.54 -21.68
N PRO A 625 -9.62 -34.03 -20.44
CA PRO A 625 -10.25 -32.78 -20.12
C PRO A 625 -9.62 -31.61 -20.90
N ARG A 626 -10.46 -30.71 -21.39
CA ARG A 626 -10.06 -29.46 -22.02
C ARG A 626 -9.96 -28.37 -20.95
N PHE A 627 -9.00 -27.48 -21.10
CA PHE A 627 -8.79 -26.36 -20.19
C PHE A 627 -8.77 -25.05 -20.96
N ALA A 628 -9.46 -24.04 -20.46
CA ALA A 628 -9.43 -22.68 -20.96
C ALA A 628 -9.14 -21.71 -19.81
N GLN A 629 -8.27 -20.74 -20.00
CA GLN A 629 -7.96 -19.73 -19.01
C GLN A 629 -9.09 -18.69 -18.98
N LEU A 630 -9.46 -18.20 -17.80
CA LEU A 630 -10.44 -17.14 -17.69
C LEU A 630 -9.88 -15.84 -18.29
N ASN A 631 -10.74 -15.07 -18.92
CA ASN A 631 -10.41 -13.76 -19.47
C ASN A 631 -10.17 -12.72 -18.37
N ALA A 632 -9.49 -11.63 -18.71
CA ALA A 632 -9.29 -10.50 -17.81
C ALA A 632 -10.67 -9.94 -17.39
N GLY A 633 -10.90 -9.86 -16.08
CA GLY A 633 -12.16 -9.39 -15.50
C GLY A 633 -13.15 -10.50 -15.09
N GLN A 634 -13.03 -11.71 -15.67
CA GLN A 634 -13.82 -12.87 -15.19
C GLN A 634 -13.20 -13.42 -13.90
N LYS A 635 -14.06 -13.80 -12.95
CA LYS A 635 -13.66 -14.32 -11.65
C LYS A 635 -14.26 -15.70 -11.41
N LEU A 636 -13.53 -16.55 -10.70
CA LEU A 636 -13.98 -17.89 -10.30
C LEU A 636 -15.34 -17.89 -9.61
N GLU A 637 -15.62 -16.89 -8.75
CA GLU A 637 -16.84 -16.81 -7.98
C GLU A 637 -18.08 -16.44 -8.82
N THR A 638 -17.90 -15.64 -9.87
CA THR A 638 -19.03 -15.03 -10.59
C THR A 638 -19.24 -15.54 -12.00
N ILE A 639 -18.24 -16.18 -12.62
CA ILE A 639 -18.36 -16.69 -14.00
C ILE A 639 -19.55 -17.66 -14.14
N THR A 640 -20.34 -17.48 -15.19
CA THR A 640 -21.48 -18.34 -15.51
C THR A 640 -21.08 -19.53 -16.39
N LEU A 641 -22.00 -20.48 -16.58
CA LEU A 641 -21.76 -21.61 -17.48
C LEU A 641 -21.58 -21.13 -18.91
N GLU A 642 -22.43 -20.19 -19.35
CA GLU A 642 -22.40 -19.62 -20.70
C GLU A 642 -21.06 -18.96 -20.99
N GLU A 643 -20.61 -18.07 -20.11
CA GLU A 643 -19.31 -17.41 -20.21
C GLU A 643 -18.14 -18.41 -20.23
N ALA A 644 -18.21 -19.47 -19.42
CA ALA A 644 -17.20 -20.52 -19.40
C ALA A 644 -17.18 -21.33 -20.71
N LEU A 645 -18.35 -21.61 -21.30
CA LEU A 645 -18.45 -22.31 -22.59
C LEU A 645 -17.84 -21.49 -23.74
N GLU A 646 -17.97 -20.17 -23.73
CA GLU A 646 -17.36 -19.27 -24.72
C GLU A 646 -15.83 -19.41 -24.71
N LEU A 647 -15.20 -19.58 -23.55
CA LEU A 647 -13.74 -19.76 -23.45
C LEU A 647 -13.22 -21.00 -24.23
N PHE A 648 -14.07 -22.02 -24.38
CA PHE A 648 -13.70 -23.25 -25.10
C PHE A 648 -13.85 -23.15 -26.63
N GLN A 649 -14.39 -22.03 -27.14
CA GLN A 649 -14.42 -21.75 -28.58
C GLN A 649 -13.04 -21.36 -29.13
N LEU A 650 -12.08 -21.02 -28.28
CA LEU A 650 -10.68 -20.83 -28.66
C LEU A 650 -9.93 -22.17 -28.65
N PRO A 651 -8.98 -22.42 -29.60
CA PRO A 651 -8.50 -21.49 -30.62
C PRO A 651 -9.43 -21.37 -31.82
N ARG A 652 -9.70 -20.13 -32.27
CA ARG A 652 -10.54 -19.81 -33.43
C ARG A 652 -9.68 -19.47 -34.65
N LYS A 653 -9.90 -20.15 -35.76
CA LYS A 653 -9.27 -19.83 -37.05
C LYS A 653 -10.08 -18.72 -37.72
N LEU A 654 -9.41 -17.60 -38.05
CA LEU A 654 -10.04 -16.46 -38.69
C LEU A 654 -10.04 -16.56 -40.23
N GLY A 655 -8.99 -17.09 -40.80
CA GLY A 655 -8.82 -17.20 -42.23
C GLY A 655 -7.39 -17.56 -42.63
N MET A 656 -7.13 -17.66 -43.93
CA MET A 656 -5.79 -17.91 -44.49
C MET A 656 -5.14 -16.58 -44.84
N TYR A 657 -3.92 -16.39 -44.38
CA TYR A 657 -3.08 -15.24 -44.70
C TYR A 657 -1.67 -15.76 -45.13
N GLU A 658 -1.18 -15.32 -46.26
CA GLU A 658 0.12 -15.78 -46.83
C GLU A 658 0.31 -17.30 -46.80
N GLY A 659 -0.74 -18.08 -47.09
CA GLY A 659 -0.70 -19.53 -47.15
C GLY A 659 -0.82 -20.29 -45.83
N GLU A 660 -0.90 -19.61 -44.71
CA GLU A 660 -1.04 -20.18 -43.38
C GLU A 660 -2.26 -19.56 -42.61
N PRO A 661 -2.89 -20.32 -41.72
CA PRO A 661 -4.06 -19.80 -40.99
C PRO A 661 -3.64 -18.80 -39.91
N ILE A 662 -4.37 -17.67 -39.83
CA ILE A 662 -4.36 -16.82 -38.66
C ILE A 662 -5.30 -17.43 -37.62
N THR A 663 -4.79 -17.61 -36.42
CA THR A 663 -5.52 -18.23 -35.30
C THR A 663 -5.50 -17.33 -34.08
N ILE A 664 -6.67 -17.15 -33.47
CA ILE A 664 -6.78 -16.57 -32.11
C ILE A 664 -6.74 -17.71 -31.10
N GLY A 665 -5.82 -17.60 -30.15
CA GLY A 665 -5.67 -18.57 -29.07
C GLY A 665 -5.59 -17.88 -27.71
N ALA A 666 -5.69 -18.66 -26.65
CA ALA A 666 -5.43 -18.21 -25.28
C ALA A 666 -4.19 -18.92 -24.72
N GLY A 667 -3.32 -18.18 -24.05
CA GLY A 667 -2.09 -18.71 -23.49
C GLY A 667 -1.74 -18.11 -22.13
N LYS A 668 -0.60 -18.50 -21.58
CA LYS A 668 -0.12 -18.08 -20.25
C LYS A 668 -0.14 -16.56 -20.01
N PHE A 669 0.03 -15.78 -21.08
CA PHE A 669 0.10 -14.31 -21.02
C PHE A 669 -1.18 -13.63 -21.49
N GLY A 670 -2.27 -14.39 -21.63
CA GLY A 670 -3.56 -13.92 -22.12
C GLY A 670 -3.85 -14.38 -23.57
N PRO A 671 -4.93 -13.86 -24.17
CA PRO A 671 -5.28 -14.15 -25.55
C PRO A 671 -4.26 -13.54 -26.53
N TYR A 672 -4.08 -14.22 -27.66
CA TYR A 672 -3.12 -13.86 -28.70
C TYR A 672 -3.62 -14.18 -30.09
N VAL A 673 -3.12 -13.42 -31.07
CA VAL A 673 -3.17 -13.77 -32.49
C VAL A 673 -1.89 -14.52 -32.85
N SER A 674 -1.98 -15.63 -33.55
CA SER A 674 -0.83 -16.39 -34.04
C SER A 674 -0.87 -16.58 -35.55
N HIS A 675 0.31 -16.47 -36.20
CA HIS A 675 0.54 -16.74 -37.61
C HIS A 675 2.00 -17.11 -37.83
N LYS A 676 2.27 -18.19 -38.56
CA LYS A 676 3.65 -18.68 -38.91
C LYS A 676 4.61 -18.72 -37.70
N GLY A 677 4.13 -19.16 -36.54
CA GLY A 677 4.94 -19.20 -35.30
C GLY A 677 5.20 -17.86 -34.60
N SER A 678 4.70 -16.77 -35.16
CA SER A 678 4.68 -15.45 -34.50
C SER A 678 3.41 -15.27 -33.66
N TYR A 679 3.52 -14.63 -32.48
CA TYR A 679 2.43 -14.46 -31.54
C TYR A 679 2.31 -12.98 -31.15
N VAL A 680 1.12 -12.40 -31.30
CA VAL A 680 0.82 -11.02 -30.87
C VAL A 680 -0.20 -11.06 -29.76
N SER A 681 0.11 -10.48 -28.59
CA SER A 681 -0.83 -10.39 -27.49
C SER A 681 -1.99 -9.46 -27.85
N ILE A 682 -3.20 -9.90 -27.58
CA ILE A 682 -4.41 -9.09 -27.72
C ILE A 682 -4.51 -8.15 -26.52
N PRO A 683 -4.72 -6.83 -26.71
CA PRO A 683 -4.96 -5.89 -25.61
C PRO A 683 -6.13 -6.33 -24.73
N LYS A 684 -6.07 -5.98 -23.44
CA LYS A 684 -7.08 -6.43 -22.46
C LYS A 684 -8.47 -5.81 -22.65
N ASP A 685 -8.55 -4.74 -23.39
CA ASP A 685 -9.76 -3.98 -23.74
C ASP A 685 -10.44 -4.49 -25.01
N ILE A 686 -9.87 -5.50 -25.68
CA ILE A 686 -10.43 -6.10 -26.90
C ILE A 686 -10.88 -7.53 -26.61
N ASP A 687 -12.15 -7.83 -26.92
CA ASP A 687 -12.66 -9.20 -26.83
C ASP A 687 -12.05 -10.07 -27.94
N PRO A 688 -11.37 -11.18 -27.60
CA PRO A 688 -10.81 -12.11 -28.59
C PRO A 688 -11.83 -12.72 -29.54
N MET A 689 -13.12 -12.76 -29.11
CA MET A 689 -14.19 -13.33 -29.93
C MET A 689 -14.71 -12.35 -30.99
N GLU A 690 -14.52 -11.06 -30.79
CA GLU A 690 -14.98 -10.02 -31.72
C GLU A 690 -13.90 -9.63 -32.77
N ILE A 691 -12.65 -10.10 -32.60
CA ILE A 691 -11.57 -9.76 -33.54
C ILE A 691 -11.89 -10.30 -34.94
N THR A 692 -11.88 -9.39 -35.91
CA THR A 692 -12.03 -9.73 -37.33
C THR A 692 -10.69 -10.19 -37.94
N PHE A 693 -10.77 -10.82 -39.12
CA PHE A 693 -9.59 -11.22 -39.87
C PHE A 693 -8.67 -10.03 -40.22
N GLU A 694 -9.27 -8.92 -40.65
CA GLU A 694 -8.56 -7.69 -41.01
C GLU A 694 -7.83 -7.10 -39.81
N GLN A 695 -8.48 -7.06 -38.65
CA GLN A 695 -7.86 -6.58 -37.38
C GLN A 695 -6.66 -7.45 -36.98
N ALA A 696 -6.81 -8.75 -37.07
CA ALA A 696 -5.74 -9.69 -36.77
C ALA A 696 -4.53 -9.52 -37.73
N VAL A 697 -4.77 -9.32 -39.03
CA VAL A 697 -3.73 -9.01 -40.02
C VAL A 697 -3.01 -7.70 -39.65
N ILE A 698 -3.75 -6.64 -39.32
CA ILE A 698 -3.15 -5.35 -38.91
C ILE A 698 -2.26 -5.54 -37.70
N MET A 699 -2.71 -6.31 -36.70
CA MET A 699 -1.94 -6.58 -35.48
C MET A 699 -0.63 -7.31 -35.78
N MET A 700 -0.67 -8.29 -36.69
CA MET A 700 0.52 -9.03 -37.14
C MET A 700 1.49 -8.15 -37.95
N HIS A 701 0.96 -7.32 -38.85
CA HIS A 701 1.77 -6.36 -39.61
C HIS A 701 2.49 -5.37 -38.70
N ARG A 702 1.77 -4.80 -37.77
CA ARG A 702 2.33 -3.84 -36.79
C ARG A 702 3.50 -4.48 -36.02
N LYS A 703 3.33 -5.70 -35.57
CA LYS A 703 4.41 -6.41 -34.86
C LYS A 703 5.62 -6.64 -35.73
N HIS A 704 5.43 -7.10 -37.00
CA HIS A 704 6.53 -7.29 -37.92
C HIS A 704 7.27 -6.00 -38.24
N GLN A 705 6.53 -4.89 -38.34
CA GLN A 705 7.11 -3.56 -38.51
C GLN A 705 7.92 -3.14 -37.28
N GLU A 706 7.37 -3.32 -36.08
CA GLU A 706 8.06 -3.03 -34.80
C GLU A 706 9.31 -3.90 -34.62
N GLU A 707 9.27 -5.19 -35.07
CA GLU A 707 10.43 -6.07 -35.04
C GLU A 707 11.48 -5.63 -36.06
N ALA A 708 11.08 -5.23 -37.26
CA ALA A 708 12.00 -4.69 -38.31
C ALA A 708 12.65 -3.37 -37.86
N GLU A 709 11.88 -2.47 -37.23
CA GLU A 709 12.37 -1.19 -36.66
C GLU A 709 13.27 -1.39 -35.44
N ARG A 710 13.16 -2.52 -34.77
CA ARG A 710 13.99 -2.88 -33.63
C ARG A 710 15.42 -3.21 -34.00
N HIS A 711 15.63 -3.90 -35.15
CA HIS A 711 16.95 -4.24 -35.66
C HIS A 711 17.53 -3.06 -36.45
N LEU A 712 18.40 -2.27 -35.80
CA LEU A 712 19.02 -1.10 -36.42
C LEU A 712 20.20 -1.48 -37.33
N LYS A 713 21.03 -2.45 -36.87
CA LYS A 713 22.19 -2.93 -37.62
C LYS A 713 22.61 -4.31 -37.14
N THR A 714 23.03 -5.17 -38.15
CA THR A 714 23.70 -6.45 -37.94
C THR A 714 25.07 -6.39 -38.61
N PHE A 715 26.00 -7.21 -38.18
CA PHE A 715 27.38 -7.21 -38.67
C PHE A 715 27.70 -8.53 -39.34
N ALA A 716 28.31 -8.46 -40.53
CA ALA A 716 28.72 -9.66 -41.28
C ALA A 716 29.92 -10.37 -40.61
N GLU A 717 30.73 -9.64 -39.86
CA GLU A 717 31.91 -10.09 -39.14
C GLU A 717 31.55 -10.97 -37.91
N ASP A 718 30.41 -10.70 -37.26
CA ASP A 718 29.93 -11.49 -36.12
C ASP A 718 28.39 -11.41 -36.03
N ALA A 719 27.75 -12.54 -36.39
CA ALA A 719 26.29 -12.64 -36.39
C ALA A 719 25.62 -12.54 -34.97
N GLU A 720 26.42 -12.65 -33.91
CA GLU A 720 25.93 -12.48 -32.54
C GLU A 720 25.96 -11.01 -32.05
N LEU A 721 26.51 -10.11 -32.89
CA LEU A 721 26.55 -8.68 -32.61
C LEU A 721 25.48 -7.95 -33.39
N GLU A 722 24.57 -7.30 -32.65
CA GLU A 722 23.47 -6.53 -33.21
C GLU A 722 23.32 -5.17 -32.50
N VAL A 723 22.93 -4.14 -33.25
CA VAL A 723 22.47 -2.88 -32.68
C VAL A 723 20.95 -2.86 -32.73
N LEU A 724 20.32 -2.81 -31.56
CA LEU A 724 18.88 -2.91 -31.41
C LEU A 724 18.31 -1.60 -30.83
N ASN A 725 17.07 -1.28 -31.22
CA ASN A 725 16.31 -0.20 -30.60
C ASN A 725 15.47 -0.75 -29.45
N GLY A 726 15.60 -0.17 -28.26
CA GLY A 726 14.90 -0.61 -27.06
C GLY A 726 14.05 0.51 -26.44
N ARG A 727 13.25 0.18 -25.43
CA ARG A 727 12.36 1.13 -24.71
C ARG A 727 13.09 2.38 -24.18
N TYR A 728 14.39 2.28 -23.94
CA TYR A 728 15.22 3.35 -23.37
C TYR A 728 16.24 3.91 -24.37
N GLY A 729 16.05 3.63 -25.66
CA GLY A 729 16.91 4.02 -26.76
C GLY A 729 17.77 2.87 -27.30
N PRO A 730 18.61 3.13 -28.33
CA PRO A 730 19.46 2.12 -28.95
C PRO A 730 20.47 1.49 -27.97
N TYR A 731 20.74 0.19 -28.17
CA TYR A 731 21.70 -0.57 -27.38
C TYR A 731 22.37 -1.67 -28.24
N ILE A 732 23.52 -2.15 -27.81
CA ILE A 732 24.24 -3.23 -28.47
C ILE A 732 23.88 -4.54 -27.75
N ALA A 733 23.42 -5.55 -28.49
CA ALA A 733 23.25 -6.91 -28.02
C ALA A 733 24.42 -7.77 -28.53
N TYR A 734 25.11 -8.49 -27.62
CA TYR A 734 26.24 -9.35 -27.96
C TYR A 734 26.33 -10.53 -27.01
N LYS A 735 26.34 -11.74 -27.55
CA LYS A 735 26.46 -13.03 -26.83
C LYS A 735 25.48 -13.17 -25.64
N GLY A 736 24.27 -12.64 -25.82
CA GLY A 736 23.20 -12.74 -24.85
C GLY A 736 23.18 -11.61 -23.78
N ASP A 737 24.17 -10.72 -23.78
CA ASP A 737 24.25 -9.55 -22.94
C ASP A 737 23.90 -8.26 -23.70
N ASN A 738 23.40 -7.25 -22.97
CA ASN A 738 23.02 -5.96 -23.52
C ASN A 738 23.93 -4.85 -23.00
N TYR A 739 24.53 -4.09 -23.92
CA TYR A 739 25.44 -3.00 -23.63
C TYR A 739 24.81 -1.67 -24.01
N ARG A 740 24.83 -0.72 -23.10
CA ARG A 740 24.16 0.57 -23.29
C ARG A 740 24.94 1.44 -24.27
N LEU A 741 24.25 1.96 -25.30
CA LEU A 741 24.85 2.94 -26.18
C LEU A 741 24.90 4.32 -25.51
N PRO A 742 26.04 5.07 -25.56
CA PRO A 742 26.12 6.43 -25.07
C PRO A 742 25.11 7.35 -25.79
N LYS A 743 24.51 8.29 -25.06
CA LYS A 743 23.47 9.16 -25.61
C LYS A 743 23.88 9.97 -26.85
N ASN A 744 25.12 10.38 -26.92
CA ASN A 744 25.70 11.10 -28.08
C ASN A 744 25.85 10.22 -29.32
N MET A 745 25.66 8.91 -29.23
CA MET A 745 25.71 7.96 -30.35
C MET A 745 24.33 7.44 -30.77
N HIS A 746 23.26 7.84 -30.08
CA HIS A 746 21.91 7.35 -30.39
C HIS A 746 21.45 7.72 -31.78
N GLU A 747 21.74 8.94 -32.27
CA GLU A 747 21.31 9.41 -33.59
C GLU A 747 22.02 8.68 -34.73
N ARG A 748 23.26 8.22 -34.51
CA ARG A 748 24.06 7.45 -35.49
C ARG A 748 24.12 5.97 -35.19
N ALA A 749 23.20 5.42 -34.41
CA ALA A 749 23.20 4.01 -34.04
C ALA A 749 23.18 3.03 -35.23
N LYS A 750 22.59 3.44 -36.35
CA LYS A 750 22.57 2.67 -37.61
C LYS A 750 23.92 2.67 -38.37
N ASP A 751 24.79 3.65 -38.11
CA ASP A 751 26.03 3.88 -38.79
C ASP A 751 27.26 3.36 -38.03
N LEU A 752 27.08 2.83 -36.81
CA LEU A 752 28.17 2.32 -35.98
C LEU A 752 28.96 1.22 -36.68
N THR A 753 30.29 1.26 -36.58
CA THR A 753 31.15 0.19 -37.11
C THR A 753 31.26 -0.96 -36.10
N TYR A 754 31.76 -2.11 -36.61
CA TYR A 754 32.03 -3.29 -35.79
C TYR A 754 33.02 -2.93 -34.65
N GLU A 755 34.10 -2.20 -34.99
CA GLU A 755 35.13 -1.79 -34.07
C GLU A 755 34.58 -0.87 -32.98
N GLU A 756 33.76 0.11 -33.34
CA GLU A 756 33.11 1.03 -32.38
C GLU A 756 32.20 0.27 -31.37
N CYS A 757 31.46 -0.73 -31.86
CA CYS A 757 30.64 -1.57 -31.00
C CYS A 757 31.47 -2.42 -30.04
N MET A 758 32.58 -2.99 -30.51
CA MET A 758 33.48 -3.80 -29.70
C MET A 758 34.24 -2.95 -28.67
N GLU A 759 34.61 -1.71 -28.97
CA GLU A 759 35.17 -0.76 -27.99
C GLU A 759 34.19 -0.46 -26.86
N ILE A 760 32.92 -0.24 -27.20
CA ILE A 760 31.86 0.04 -26.21
C ILE A 760 31.64 -1.19 -25.32
N ILE A 761 31.61 -2.39 -25.89
CA ILE A 761 31.47 -3.66 -25.17
C ILE A 761 32.64 -3.85 -24.21
N ASN A 762 33.88 -3.71 -24.68
CA ASN A 762 35.10 -3.87 -23.88
C ASN A 762 35.15 -2.85 -22.73
N ALA A 763 34.85 -1.58 -22.99
CA ALA A 763 34.84 -0.53 -21.99
C ALA A 763 33.76 -0.74 -20.90
N GLN A 764 32.68 -1.47 -21.19
CA GLN A 764 31.64 -1.80 -20.22
C GLN A 764 31.88 -3.14 -19.52
N SER A 765 32.58 -4.07 -20.17
CA SER A 765 32.97 -5.37 -19.59
C SER A 765 34.08 -5.24 -18.53
N GLU A 766 34.93 -4.22 -18.61
CA GLU A 766 35.99 -3.93 -17.63
C GLU A 766 35.50 -3.26 -16.34
N LYS A 767 34.27 -2.77 -16.28
CA LYS A 767 33.66 -2.21 -15.07
C LYS A 767 33.03 -3.33 -14.24
N PRO A 768 33.37 -3.47 -12.93
CA PRO A 768 32.77 -4.50 -12.07
C PRO A 768 31.25 -4.34 -12.04
N ALA A 769 30.54 -5.43 -12.30
CA ALA A 769 29.08 -5.49 -12.38
C ALA A 769 28.42 -5.04 -11.07
N THR A 770 27.75 -3.88 -11.09
CA THR A 770 27.00 -3.31 -9.95
C THR A 770 25.51 -3.67 -9.95
N ARG A 771 25.11 -4.75 -10.63
CA ARG A 771 23.73 -5.28 -10.54
C ARG A 771 23.69 -6.81 -10.67
N PRO A 772 22.89 -7.52 -9.86
CA PRO A 772 22.77 -8.97 -9.97
C PRO A 772 22.06 -9.35 -11.27
N VAL A 773 22.72 -10.15 -12.08
CA VAL A 773 22.20 -10.78 -13.29
C VAL A 773 21.06 -11.72 -12.89
N ARG A 774 19.83 -11.49 -13.37
CA ARG A 774 18.76 -12.48 -13.35
C ARG A 774 19.16 -13.63 -14.28
N ARG A 775 19.73 -14.70 -13.72
CA ARG A 775 19.97 -15.95 -14.47
C ARG A 775 18.63 -16.49 -14.99
N ARG A 776 18.47 -16.50 -16.31
CA ARG A 776 17.47 -17.33 -16.98
C ARG A 776 17.83 -18.80 -16.72
N PHE A 777 16.97 -19.51 -16.01
CA PHE A 777 17.05 -20.97 -15.95
C PHE A 777 16.70 -21.53 -17.32
N THR A 778 17.71 -21.96 -18.08
CA THR A 778 17.53 -22.92 -19.18
C THR A 778 17.25 -24.27 -18.57
N ARG A 779 16.06 -24.82 -18.80
CA ARG A 779 15.74 -26.22 -18.52
C ARG A 779 16.35 -27.10 -19.60
N LYS A 780 17.16 -28.08 -19.17
CA LYS A 780 17.24 -29.36 -19.83
C LYS A 780 16.07 -30.25 -19.43
#